data_10511d2ab2599f4d5898a8e8c29d58de
#
_entry.id   10511d2ab2599f4d5898a8e8c29d58de
#
_cell.length_a   1.000
_cell.length_b   1.000
_cell.length_c   1.000
_cell.angle_alpha   90.00
_cell.angle_beta   90.00
_cell.angle_gamma   90.00
#
_symmetry.space_group_name_H-M   'P 1'
#
loop_
_entity.id
_entity.type
_entity.pdbx_description
1 polymer ?
#
loop_
_entity_poly.entity_id
_entity_poly.type
_entity_poly.pdbx_seq_one_letter_code
_entity_poly.pdbx_strand_id
1 'polypeptide(L)'
;LLPLALALAVSAAMPAAFAGEAVASAIHIQAQPLGAALSQLAQQTSLQVFFSPQLVAGKQAPAVNGTLSPEQALRELLQGSGLNYQLDGDAVTLTPAATVSASDASGPLELGPVDVKVVGNWLGDANAQVVQNHPGARTVVRREAMVEQGAMTVGDVLKTIPGVQVQESNGTGGSDISLNVGVRGLTSRLSPRSTVLIDGVPAAFAPYGQPQLSMAPISSGNLDSIDVVRGAGSVRYGPQNVGGVINFVTRAIPETFQGEVGTTLETSERGGWKHLESAFLGGTADNGIGAALLYSGVKGDGYRASNNNNDIDDVLLKTHWAPTDQDDFSLNFHYYDATADMPGGLTQKQFDADPYQSVRDWDNFTGRRKDVSFKYLRQIDDQTQFEVLTYYTDSFRGSNIAARNLQTLASYPRSYHTFGIEPRVSHVFTLGEVTQEVGIGYRYLKEAMQEEASQLQLVNNVPVARPGADGHIYQDRTGGTEANSFYIDDKIDVGKWTITPGIRFERISTNWQDHSVLDNKGVPVPEKNRSIDSNEALPALSVMYHLSDAWKLFANYETSFGSLQYFQLGQGGQGDQTAAGLKPEKAKTYEIGTRYDNGVWGGEVTLFYIDFADELQYVSNDVGWTNLGATKHQGIETSVHYDMSTLNPALDGLSVNAGFTYTKATSEGDIANFKGRDLPLYSRQVLNLGARYVVNRWSYNLDMFAQSQQHAPGTGGVYITDPTPDGQYGDIPGYATWSTRVGYDFGPEASNLKVGAGIKNLFNHEYYTRSSDNNSGIYVGEPRTFFVQASVGF
;
A
#
# COMPACT_ATOMS: atom_id res chain seq x y z
N LEU A 1 5.86 -28.94 -20.61
CA LEU A 1 6.34 -28.46 -21.93
C LEU A 1 5.18 -28.22 -22.91
N LEU A 2 4.06 -28.99 -22.80
CA LEU A 2 2.89 -28.79 -23.65
C LEU A 2 2.08 -27.51 -23.37
N PRO A 3 1.91 -27.05 -22.10
CA PRO A 3 1.19 -25.79 -21.82
C PRO A 3 1.97 -24.51 -22.21
N LEU A 4 3.30 -24.60 -22.27
CA LEU A 4 4.11 -23.48 -22.74
C LEU A 4 3.98 -23.26 -24.26
N ALA A 5 3.77 -24.33 -25.02
CA ALA A 5 3.56 -24.26 -26.46
C ALA A 5 2.18 -23.69 -26.83
N LEU A 6 1.16 -23.87 -25.96
CA LEU A 6 -0.17 -23.31 -26.20
C LEU A 6 -0.23 -21.81 -25.87
N ALA A 7 0.47 -21.36 -24.83
CA ALA A 7 0.60 -19.94 -24.50
C ALA A 7 1.40 -19.16 -25.57
N LEU A 8 2.45 -19.78 -26.12
CA LEU A 8 3.20 -19.25 -27.28
C LEU A 8 2.41 -19.30 -28.58
N ALA A 9 1.50 -20.31 -28.78
CA ALA A 9 0.68 -20.39 -29.94
C ALA A 9 -0.47 -19.37 -30.01
N VAL A 10 -0.99 -18.92 -28.83
CA VAL A 10 -1.96 -17.84 -28.77
C VAL A 10 -1.30 -16.48 -29.04
N SER A 11 -0.03 -16.31 -28.64
CA SER A 11 0.76 -15.12 -28.98
C SER A 11 1.28 -15.10 -30.43
N ALA A 12 1.35 -16.26 -31.12
CA ALA A 12 1.82 -16.35 -32.51
C ALA A 12 0.73 -16.12 -33.58
N ALA A 13 -0.53 -15.96 -33.16
CA ALA A 13 -1.64 -15.62 -34.06
C ALA A 13 -1.91 -14.10 -34.13
N MET A 14 -0.90 -13.27 -33.87
CA MET A 14 -1.00 -11.81 -34.08
C MET A 14 -0.98 -11.52 -35.58
N PRO A 15 -1.96 -10.76 -36.12
CA PRO A 15 -1.80 -10.20 -37.46
C PRO A 15 -0.58 -9.30 -37.45
N ALA A 16 0.29 -9.42 -38.43
CA ALA A 16 1.37 -8.49 -38.68
C ALA A 16 0.75 -7.08 -38.83
N ALA A 17 0.83 -6.28 -37.76
CA ALA A 17 0.44 -4.88 -37.83
C ALA A 17 1.45 -4.17 -38.73
N PHE A 18 0.98 -3.67 -39.85
CA PHE A 18 1.74 -2.73 -40.67
C PHE A 18 2.09 -1.53 -39.77
N ALA A 19 3.38 -1.33 -39.55
CA ALA A 19 3.87 -0.05 -39.04
C ALA A 19 3.40 1.02 -40.02
N GLY A 20 2.46 1.85 -39.56
CA GLY A 20 2.07 3.04 -40.32
C GLY A 20 3.27 3.97 -40.35
N GLU A 21 3.96 4.06 -41.49
CA GLU A 21 4.91 5.16 -41.72
C GLU A 21 4.17 6.48 -41.45
N ALA A 22 4.74 7.30 -40.56
CA ALA A 22 4.25 8.68 -40.37
C ALA A 22 4.20 9.36 -41.73
N VAL A 23 3.01 9.70 -42.19
CA VAL A 23 2.78 10.27 -43.51
C VAL A 23 3.54 11.57 -43.62
N ALA A 24 4.59 11.58 -44.43
CA ALA A 24 5.37 12.81 -44.68
C ALA A 24 4.48 13.84 -45.40
N SER A 25 4.36 15.00 -44.83
CA SER A 25 3.60 16.14 -45.40
C SER A 25 4.53 17.18 -46.06
N ALA A 26 4.00 17.93 -47.00
CA ALA A 26 4.73 19.05 -47.58
C ALA A 26 4.75 20.19 -46.54
N ILE A 27 5.89 20.40 -45.89
CA ILE A 27 6.10 21.44 -44.88
C ILE A 27 6.77 22.64 -45.55
N HIS A 28 6.23 23.86 -45.31
CA HIS A 28 6.79 25.10 -45.80
C HIS A 28 6.74 26.17 -44.72
N ILE A 29 7.83 26.37 -44.01
CA ILE A 29 7.97 27.33 -42.91
C ILE A 29 9.20 28.21 -43.21
N GLN A 30 9.01 29.54 -43.31
CA GLN A 30 10.11 30.48 -43.49
C GLN A 30 10.82 30.75 -42.15
N ALA A 31 12.08 31.23 -42.23
CA ALA A 31 12.79 31.63 -41.01
C ALA A 31 12.03 32.78 -40.32
N GLN A 32 11.68 32.58 -39.05
CA GLN A 32 10.85 33.48 -38.27
C GLN A 32 11.03 33.22 -36.76
N PRO A 33 10.47 34.06 -35.87
CA PRO A 33 10.49 33.76 -34.41
C PRO A 33 9.99 32.35 -34.10
N LEU A 34 10.71 31.63 -33.23
CA LEU A 34 10.50 30.20 -32.97
C LEU A 34 9.06 29.88 -32.59
N GLY A 35 8.43 30.69 -31.73
CA GLY A 35 7.03 30.48 -31.33
C GLY A 35 6.05 30.56 -32.52
N ALA A 36 6.27 31.47 -33.50
CA ALA A 36 5.46 31.55 -34.69
C ALA A 36 5.69 30.35 -35.64
N ALA A 37 6.95 29.90 -35.76
CA ALA A 37 7.30 28.74 -36.58
C ALA A 37 6.69 27.46 -36.03
N LEU A 38 6.68 27.23 -34.68
CA LEU A 38 6.04 26.10 -34.03
C LEU A 38 4.52 26.12 -34.20
N SER A 39 3.89 27.28 -34.08
CA SER A 39 2.45 27.44 -34.36
C SER A 39 2.11 27.14 -35.83
N GLN A 40 2.98 27.51 -36.76
CA GLN A 40 2.80 27.20 -38.18
C GLN A 40 3.01 25.72 -38.48
N LEU A 41 3.97 25.06 -37.80
CA LEU A 41 4.13 23.59 -37.87
C LEU A 41 2.88 22.88 -37.40
N ALA A 42 2.33 23.25 -36.23
CA ALA A 42 1.10 22.68 -35.69
C ALA A 42 -0.11 22.82 -36.64
N GLN A 43 -0.17 23.91 -37.41
CA GLN A 43 -1.20 24.12 -38.43
C GLN A 43 -1.01 23.29 -39.72
N GLN A 44 0.22 22.91 -40.05
CA GLN A 44 0.56 22.12 -41.24
C GLN A 44 0.63 20.60 -40.96
N THR A 45 0.58 20.23 -39.70
CA THR A 45 0.68 18.84 -39.24
C THR A 45 -0.40 18.53 -38.18
N SER A 46 -0.47 17.27 -37.71
CA SER A 46 -1.34 16.87 -36.58
C SER A 46 -0.73 17.20 -35.21
N LEU A 47 0.50 17.73 -35.15
CA LEU A 47 1.17 17.96 -33.86
C LEU A 47 0.52 19.09 -33.06
N GLN A 48 0.29 18.81 -31.77
CA GLN A 48 -0.10 19.82 -30.78
C GLN A 48 1.15 20.23 -29.99
N VAL A 49 1.65 21.43 -30.23
CA VAL A 49 2.92 21.90 -29.65
C VAL A 49 2.63 22.78 -28.43
N PHE A 50 2.98 22.31 -27.25
CA PHE A 50 2.84 23.01 -25.97
C PHE A 50 4.17 23.62 -25.53
N PHE A 51 4.21 24.93 -25.30
CA PHE A 51 5.40 25.62 -24.81
C PHE A 51 5.04 26.88 -24.03
N SER A 52 5.82 27.19 -22.99
CA SER A 52 5.74 28.50 -22.33
C SER A 52 6.26 29.59 -23.25
N PRO A 53 5.58 30.75 -23.38
CA PRO A 53 6.06 31.88 -24.17
C PRO A 53 7.48 32.31 -23.79
N GLN A 54 7.89 32.17 -22.53
CA GLN A 54 9.24 32.54 -22.08
C GLN A 54 10.33 31.60 -22.65
N LEU A 55 10.04 30.34 -22.93
CA LEU A 55 10.99 29.38 -23.50
C LEU A 55 11.40 29.72 -24.93
N VAL A 56 10.51 30.29 -25.69
CA VAL A 56 10.71 30.63 -27.12
C VAL A 56 11.01 32.12 -27.34
N ALA A 57 10.93 32.94 -26.28
CA ALA A 57 11.18 34.36 -26.36
C ALA A 57 12.60 34.69 -26.87
N GLY A 58 12.73 35.53 -27.90
CA GLY A 58 14.00 35.92 -28.50
C GLY A 58 14.69 34.85 -29.35
N LYS A 59 14.11 33.65 -29.49
CA LYS A 59 14.68 32.59 -30.33
C LYS A 59 14.15 32.64 -31.76
N GLN A 60 15.00 32.32 -32.74
CA GLN A 60 14.67 32.26 -34.15
C GLN A 60 14.72 30.82 -34.66
N ALA A 61 13.74 30.43 -35.45
CA ALA A 61 13.72 29.15 -36.14
C ALA A 61 14.33 29.28 -37.54
N PRO A 62 15.10 28.32 -38.03
CA PRO A 62 15.53 28.23 -39.42
C PRO A 62 14.34 28.01 -40.37
N ALA A 63 14.53 28.27 -41.66
CA ALA A 63 13.52 27.88 -42.64
C ALA A 63 13.53 26.38 -42.86
N VAL A 64 12.34 25.75 -42.81
CA VAL A 64 12.13 24.30 -43.01
C VAL A 64 11.22 24.12 -44.22
N ASN A 65 11.72 23.43 -45.26
CA ASN A 65 10.99 23.21 -46.49
C ASN A 65 11.27 21.79 -47.01
N GLY A 66 10.22 21.05 -47.29
CA GLY A 66 10.36 19.71 -47.84
C GLY A 66 9.20 18.79 -47.53
N THR A 67 9.26 17.57 -48.03
CA THR A 67 8.35 16.51 -47.63
C THR A 67 8.97 15.80 -46.43
N LEU A 68 8.53 16.16 -45.22
CA LEU A 68 9.11 15.73 -43.96
C LEU A 68 8.03 15.12 -43.06
N SER A 69 8.42 14.20 -42.20
CA SER A 69 7.53 13.80 -41.12
C SER A 69 7.37 14.98 -40.14
N PRO A 70 6.24 15.09 -39.42
CA PRO A 70 6.02 16.13 -38.43
C PRO A 70 7.16 16.25 -37.41
N GLU A 71 7.72 15.13 -36.96
CA GLU A 71 8.83 15.08 -36.02
C GLU A 71 10.17 15.55 -36.65
N GLN A 72 10.42 15.17 -37.90
CA GLN A 72 11.60 15.67 -38.61
C GLN A 72 11.58 17.21 -38.76
N ALA A 73 10.43 17.78 -39.17
CA ALA A 73 10.26 19.23 -39.28
C ALA A 73 10.40 19.93 -37.91
N LEU A 74 9.87 19.35 -36.82
CA LEU A 74 10.05 19.86 -35.47
C LEU A 74 11.54 19.88 -35.06
N ARG A 75 12.26 18.80 -35.32
CA ARG A 75 13.70 18.71 -35.04
C ARG A 75 14.52 19.74 -35.76
N GLU A 76 14.21 20.01 -37.04
CA GLU A 76 14.86 21.07 -37.81
C GLU A 76 14.55 22.48 -37.30
N LEU A 77 13.29 22.75 -36.91
CA LEU A 77 12.90 24.02 -36.31
C LEU A 77 13.58 24.32 -34.97
N LEU A 78 13.84 23.28 -34.18
CA LEU A 78 14.48 23.39 -32.87
C LEU A 78 16.01 23.43 -32.96
N GLN A 79 16.60 23.21 -34.15
CA GLN A 79 18.05 23.17 -34.29
C GLN A 79 18.67 24.55 -33.92
N GLY A 80 19.63 24.53 -32.98
CA GLY A 80 20.29 25.72 -32.47
C GLY A 80 19.47 26.55 -31.48
N SER A 81 18.24 26.16 -31.14
CA SER A 81 17.39 26.88 -30.20
C SER A 81 17.77 26.67 -28.74
N GLY A 82 18.56 25.62 -28.42
CA GLY A 82 18.84 25.20 -27.04
C GLY A 82 17.60 24.63 -26.33
N LEU A 83 16.66 24.08 -27.10
CA LEU A 83 15.47 23.37 -26.55
C LEU A 83 15.46 21.94 -27.02
N ASN A 84 15.01 21.05 -26.10
CA ASN A 84 14.62 19.69 -26.38
C ASN A 84 13.09 19.59 -26.48
N TYR A 85 12.60 18.46 -26.96
CA TYR A 85 11.17 18.16 -27.00
C TYR A 85 10.92 16.76 -26.51
N GLN A 86 9.77 16.57 -25.92
CA GLN A 86 9.20 15.28 -25.60
C GLN A 86 7.93 15.12 -26.44
N LEU A 87 7.83 14.00 -27.15
CA LEU A 87 6.69 13.63 -27.97
C LEU A 87 5.88 12.58 -27.23
N ASP A 88 4.59 12.84 -27.03
CA ASP A 88 3.63 11.89 -26.45
C ASP A 88 2.40 11.82 -27.38
N GLY A 89 2.38 10.82 -28.26
CA GLY A 89 1.47 10.78 -29.41
C GLY A 89 1.67 11.98 -30.33
N ASP A 90 0.63 12.78 -30.58
CA ASP A 90 0.71 14.02 -31.36
C ASP A 90 1.03 15.26 -30.49
N ALA A 91 1.16 15.12 -29.17
CA ALA A 91 1.48 16.19 -28.25
C ALA A 91 2.99 16.37 -28.09
N VAL A 92 3.48 17.59 -28.29
CA VAL A 92 4.89 17.99 -28.16
C VAL A 92 5.03 18.94 -26.99
N THR A 93 5.84 18.60 -25.99
CA THR A 93 6.22 19.50 -24.90
C THR A 93 7.68 19.93 -25.07
N LEU A 94 7.96 21.25 -25.06
CA LEU A 94 9.31 21.78 -25.15
C LEU A 94 9.94 21.93 -23.75
N THR A 95 11.22 21.54 -23.66
CA THR A 95 12.04 21.68 -22.43
C THR A 95 13.40 22.33 -22.81
N PRO A 96 14.08 23.01 -21.87
CA PRO A 96 15.44 23.49 -22.10
C PRO A 96 16.40 22.32 -22.37
N ALA A 97 17.27 22.42 -23.38
CA ALA A 97 18.33 21.47 -23.60
C ALA A 97 19.40 21.65 -22.51
N ALA A 98 19.75 20.57 -21.82
CA ALA A 98 20.89 20.57 -20.92
C ALA A 98 22.16 20.82 -21.73
N THR A 99 22.83 21.95 -21.54
CA THR A 99 24.09 22.28 -22.20
C THR A 99 25.21 21.42 -21.59
N VAL A 100 25.60 20.35 -22.28
CA VAL A 100 26.86 19.68 -22.02
C VAL A 100 27.93 20.46 -22.77
N SER A 101 28.58 21.46 -22.14
CA SER A 101 29.83 22.04 -22.61
C SER A 101 31.00 21.19 -22.13
N ALA A 102 31.65 20.51 -23.08
CA ALA A 102 32.97 19.97 -22.85
C ALA A 102 33.98 21.10 -23.08
N SER A 103 34.47 21.77 -22.05
CA SER A 103 35.83 22.36 -21.99
C SER A 103 36.12 22.87 -20.55
N ASP A 104 37.26 22.42 -20.04
CA ASP A 104 38.09 22.99 -18.98
C ASP A 104 37.61 22.98 -17.53
N ALA A 105 38.22 22.01 -16.85
CA ALA A 105 38.33 21.95 -15.40
C ALA A 105 39.10 23.15 -14.83
N SER A 106 38.42 24.01 -14.09
CA SER A 106 38.87 24.78 -12.93
C SER A 106 38.01 26.04 -12.69
N GLY A 107 36.85 25.83 -12.09
CA GLY A 107 36.02 26.86 -11.50
C GLY A 107 34.92 26.20 -10.64
N PRO A 108 34.47 26.84 -9.58
CA PRO A 108 33.35 26.31 -8.80
C PRO A 108 32.15 26.11 -9.73
N LEU A 109 31.54 24.93 -9.72
CA LEU A 109 30.27 24.68 -10.37
C LEU A 109 29.25 25.64 -9.75
N GLU A 110 28.91 26.72 -10.48
CA GLU A 110 27.66 27.44 -10.20
C GLU A 110 26.53 26.50 -10.62
N LEU A 111 26.01 25.75 -9.67
CA LEU A 111 24.71 25.12 -9.78
C LEU A 111 23.70 26.27 -9.96
N GLY A 112 22.95 26.26 -11.06
CA GLY A 112 21.80 27.14 -11.22
C GLY A 112 20.89 27.02 -9.99
N PRO A 113 20.00 28.00 -9.71
CA PRO A 113 19.15 27.94 -8.55
C PRO A 113 18.39 26.60 -8.58
N VAL A 114 18.78 25.70 -7.71
CA VAL A 114 18.01 24.52 -7.39
C VAL A 114 16.75 25.07 -6.77
N ASP A 115 15.62 24.86 -7.44
CA ASP A 115 14.31 25.14 -6.86
C ASP A 115 14.16 24.16 -5.68
N VAL A 116 14.68 24.57 -4.52
CA VAL A 116 14.66 23.77 -3.29
C VAL A 116 13.25 23.89 -2.75
N LYS A 117 12.33 23.10 -3.29
CA LYS A 117 11.10 22.82 -2.57
C LYS A 117 11.51 22.17 -1.26
N VAL A 118 11.26 22.86 -0.15
CA VAL A 118 11.39 22.30 1.19
C VAL A 118 10.48 21.08 1.24
N VAL A 119 11.06 19.89 1.19
CA VAL A 119 10.33 18.63 1.22
C VAL A 119 10.15 18.21 2.67
N GLY A 120 9.31 18.93 3.40
CA GLY A 120 9.01 18.64 4.81
C GLY A 120 8.36 17.28 5.04
N ASN A 121 7.77 16.69 4.00
CA ASN A 121 7.09 15.40 4.08
C ASN A 121 7.24 14.63 2.76
N TRP A 122 7.96 13.51 2.76
CA TRP A 122 8.13 12.65 1.59
C TRP A 122 6.93 11.68 1.38
N LEU A 123 6.09 11.50 2.41
CA LEU A 123 4.99 10.55 2.39
C LEU A 123 3.91 11.00 1.40
N GLY A 124 3.55 10.11 0.47
CA GLY A 124 2.57 10.39 -0.57
C GLY A 124 3.12 11.13 -1.79
N ASP A 125 4.37 11.59 -1.77
CA ASP A 125 5.03 12.09 -2.96
C ASP A 125 5.57 10.92 -3.80
N ALA A 126 4.85 10.60 -4.85
CA ALA A 126 5.19 9.53 -5.80
C ALA A 126 6.15 9.98 -6.90
N ASN A 127 6.73 11.18 -6.81
CA ASN A 127 7.72 11.66 -7.78
C ASN A 127 8.91 10.71 -7.84
N ALA A 128 9.31 10.30 -9.05
CA ALA A 128 10.38 9.33 -9.25
C ALA A 128 11.70 9.76 -8.60
N GLN A 129 12.02 11.07 -8.62
CA GLN A 129 13.23 11.59 -7.99
C GLN A 129 13.17 11.52 -6.46
N VAL A 130 12.01 11.74 -5.85
CA VAL A 130 11.81 11.60 -4.39
C VAL A 130 11.95 10.14 -3.98
N VAL A 131 11.40 9.21 -4.76
CA VAL A 131 11.58 7.77 -4.54
C VAL A 131 13.04 7.36 -4.72
N GLN A 132 13.70 7.84 -5.78
CA GLN A 132 15.11 7.54 -6.07
C GLN A 132 16.06 8.05 -4.98
N ASN A 133 15.76 9.17 -4.34
CA ASN A 133 16.57 9.77 -3.28
C ASN A 133 16.14 9.36 -1.86
N HIS A 134 15.22 8.41 -1.72
CA HIS A 134 14.86 7.88 -0.40
C HIS A 134 15.97 6.94 0.11
N PRO A 135 16.53 7.16 1.32
CA PRO A 135 17.67 6.39 1.83
C PRO A 135 17.25 5.05 2.48
N GLY A 136 16.41 4.28 1.82
CA GLY A 136 15.89 3.00 2.28
C GLY A 136 15.06 2.31 1.22
N ALA A 137 14.60 1.10 1.47
CA ALA A 137 13.74 0.36 0.56
C ALA A 137 12.35 1.01 0.47
N ARG A 138 12.00 1.56 -0.69
CA ARG A 138 10.71 2.21 -0.95
C ARG A 138 10.16 1.79 -2.31
N THR A 139 8.87 1.48 -2.35
CA THR A 139 8.16 1.11 -3.58
C THR A 139 6.86 1.88 -3.66
N VAL A 140 6.60 2.51 -4.79
CA VAL A 140 5.33 3.19 -5.09
C VAL A 140 4.66 2.48 -6.26
N VAL A 141 3.45 1.97 -6.05
CA VAL A 141 2.62 1.39 -7.10
C VAL A 141 1.53 2.39 -7.46
N ARG A 142 1.52 2.84 -8.71
CA ARG A 142 0.58 3.85 -9.22
C ARG A 142 -0.73 3.24 -9.71
N ARG A 143 -1.76 4.07 -9.83
CA ARG A 143 -3.10 3.68 -10.26
C ARG A 143 -3.11 2.89 -11.58
N GLU A 144 -2.33 3.32 -12.58
CA GLU A 144 -2.27 2.66 -13.88
C GLU A 144 -1.86 1.20 -13.74
N ALA A 145 -0.81 0.93 -12.96
CA ALA A 145 -0.35 -0.44 -12.70
C ALA A 145 -1.40 -1.27 -11.93
N MET A 146 -2.14 -0.67 -10.99
CA MET A 146 -3.22 -1.35 -10.27
C MET A 146 -4.36 -1.76 -11.20
N VAL A 147 -4.79 -0.86 -12.08
CA VAL A 147 -5.84 -1.12 -13.09
C VAL A 147 -5.39 -2.18 -14.10
N GLU A 148 -4.14 -2.12 -14.54
CA GLU A 148 -3.58 -3.08 -15.51
C GLU A 148 -3.42 -4.48 -14.94
N GLN A 149 -3.18 -4.61 -13.63
CA GLN A 149 -3.16 -5.90 -12.94
C GLN A 149 -4.57 -6.48 -12.70
N GLY A 150 -5.62 -5.71 -12.93
CA GLY A 150 -6.99 -6.10 -12.61
C GLY A 150 -7.21 -6.23 -11.11
N ALA A 151 -6.53 -5.40 -10.31
CA ALA A 151 -6.63 -5.45 -8.86
C ALA A 151 -8.03 -5.03 -8.39
N MET A 152 -8.70 -5.90 -7.64
CA MET A 152 -9.99 -5.62 -6.99
C MET A 152 -9.81 -5.11 -5.57
N THR A 153 -8.75 -5.53 -4.90
CA THR A 153 -8.43 -5.16 -3.52
C THR A 153 -7.04 -4.54 -3.40
N VAL A 154 -6.79 -3.83 -2.32
CA VAL A 154 -5.44 -3.32 -2.01
C VAL A 154 -4.44 -4.46 -1.74
N GLY A 155 -4.93 -5.61 -1.28
CA GLY A 155 -4.13 -6.83 -1.07
C GLY A 155 -3.56 -7.37 -2.38
N ASP A 156 -4.32 -7.31 -3.49
CA ASP A 156 -3.86 -7.73 -4.82
C ASP A 156 -2.63 -6.96 -5.27
N VAL A 157 -2.57 -5.69 -4.94
CA VAL A 157 -1.43 -4.82 -5.26
C VAL A 157 -0.25 -5.06 -4.34
N LEU A 158 -0.49 -5.12 -3.03
CA LEU A 158 0.56 -5.25 -2.02
C LEU A 158 1.37 -6.55 -2.16
N LYS A 159 0.76 -7.65 -2.61
CA LYS A 159 1.47 -8.93 -2.84
C LYS A 159 2.54 -8.85 -3.92
N THR A 160 2.50 -7.84 -4.80
CA THR A 160 3.50 -7.67 -5.87
C THR A 160 4.76 -6.93 -5.42
N ILE A 161 4.74 -6.35 -4.21
CA ILE A 161 5.85 -5.54 -3.68
C ILE A 161 6.88 -6.44 -3.01
N PRO A 162 8.18 -6.37 -3.37
CA PRO A 162 9.22 -7.14 -2.70
C PRO A 162 9.24 -6.92 -1.19
N GLY A 163 9.46 -7.97 -0.40
CA GLY A 163 9.45 -7.92 1.06
C GLY A 163 8.06 -7.91 1.72
N VAL A 164 7.00 -7.73 0.94
CA VAL A 164 5.61 -7.74 1.41
C VAL A 164 4.97 -9.09 1.14
N GLN A 165 4.30 -9.64 2.14
CA GLN A 165 3.53 -10.89 2.03
C GLN A 165 2.11 -10.65 2.47
N VAL A 166 1.17 -11.05 1.62
CA VAL A 166 -0.27 -10.93 1.87
C VAL A 166 -0.85 -12.33 2.10
N GLN A 167 -1.64 -12.47 3.15
CA GLN A 167 -2.42 -13.68 3.39
C GLN A 167 -3.88 -13.44 3.02
N GLU A 168 -4.41 -14.22 2.11
CA GLU A 168 -5.79 -14.09 1.63
C GLU A 168 -6.82 -14.42 2.72
N SER A 169 -6.43 -15.18 3.74
CA SER A 169 -7.26 -15.41 4.92
C SER A 169 -6.44 -15.63 6.18
N ASN A 170 -6.83 -15.00 7.25
CA ASN A 170 -6.16 -15.14 8.55
C ASN A 170 -7.13 -14.96 9.73
N GLY A 171 -8.15 -15.82 9.82
CA GLY A 171 -9.08 -15.86 10.94
C GLY A 171 -10.27 -14.91 10.86
N THR A 172 -10.21 -13.88 10.03
CA THR A 172 -11.36 -13.06 9.65
C THR A 172 -12.04 -13.56 8.38
N GLY A 173 -11.75 -14.80 7.99
CA GLY A 173 -12.51 -15.56 7.03
C GLY A 173 -12.29 -15.26 5.56
N GLY A 174 -11.15 -14.72 5.16
CA GLY A 174 -10.91 -14.37 3.76
C GLY A 174 -11.79 -13.23 3.28
N SER A 175 -12.13 -12.33 4.16
CA SER A 175 -12.95 -11.17 3.87
C SER A 175 -12.14 -10.12 3.14
N ASP A 176 -12.67 -9.62 2.03
CA ASP A 176 -12.06 -8.54 1.24
C ASP A 176 -11.90 -7.23 2.02
N ILE A 177 -12.55 -7.11 3.18
CA ILE A 177 -12.46 -5.92 4.03
C ILE A 177 -11.28 -5.93 5.01
N SER A 178 -10.62 -7.07 5.24
CA SER A 178 -9.46 -7.14 6.13
C SER A 178 -8.14 -6.97 5.39
N LEU A 179 -7.13 -6.43 6.08
CA LEU A 179 -5.77 -6.36 5.56
C LEU A 179 -4.85 -7.27 6.36
N ASN A 180 -4.30 -8.28 5.70
CA ASN A 180 -3.40 -9.25 6.29
C ASN A 180 -2.03 -9.16 5.61
N VAL A 181 -1.24 -8.16 5.99
CA VAL A 181 0.08 -7.87 5.41
C VAL A 181 1.17 -8.03 6.45
N GLY A 182 2.15 -8.83 6.11
CA GLY A 182 3.42 -8.97 6.84
C GLY A 182 4.58 -8.47 5.98
N VAL A 183 5.48 -7.73 6.58
CA VAL A 183 6.70 -7.26 5.92
C VAL A 183 7.88 -8.02 6.48
N ARG A 184 8.77 -8.56 5.61
CA ARG A 184 10.02 -9.22 6.00
C ARG A 184 9.84 -10.37 7.01
N GLY A 185 8.79 -11.16 6.83
CA GLY A 185 8.49 -12.32 7.68
C GLY A 185 7.86 -11.98 9.04
N LEU A 186 7.50 -10.72 9.29
CA LEU A 186 6.65 -10.33 10.41
C LEU A 186 5.24 -10.89 10.23
N THR A 187 4.53 -11.11 11.33
CA THR A 187 3.17 -11.66 11.26
C THR A 187 2.26 -10.83 10.36
N SER A 188 1.62 -11.50 9.41
CA SER A 188 0.65 -10.88 8.49
C SER A 188 -0.75 -10.75 9.10
N ARG A 189 -1.05 -11.45 10.20
CA ARG A 189 -2.39 -11.46 10.78
C ARG A 189 -2.85 -10.05 11.15
N LEU A 190 -3.75 -9.48 10.32
CA LEU A 190 -4.33 -8.14 10.50
C LEU A 190 -3.28 -6.99 10.53
N SER A 191 -2.11 -7.19 9.94
CA SER A 191 -1.07 -6.17 9.75
C SER A 191 -0.62 -5.41 11.01
N PRO A 192 -0.44 -6.02 12.18
CA PRO A 192 -0.25 -5.29 13.44
C PRO A 192 1.14 -4.69 13.61
N ARG A 193 2.06 -4.92 12.69
CA ARG A 193 3.48 -4.54 12.77
C ARG A 193 3.91 -3.49 11.74
N SER A 194 2.94 -2.93 11.00
CA SER A 194 3.18 -1.84 10.04
C SER A 194 2.32 -0.64 10.38
N THR A 195 2.87 0.56 10.28
CA THR A 195 2.07 1.79 10.33
C THR A 195 1.33 1.93 9.00
N VAL A 196 0.02 1.84 9.02
CA VAL A 196 -0.82 1.96 7.82
C VAL A 196 -1.59 3.27 7.87
N LEU A 197 -1.51 4.04 6.78
CA LEU A 197 -2.06 5.38 6.67
C LEU A 197 -2.95 5.51 5.42
N ILE A 198 -3.87 6.45 5.44
CA ILE A 198 -4.64 6.95 4.28
C ILE A 198 -4.41 8.46 4.23
N ASP A 199 -3.76 8.96 3.17
CA ASP A 199 -3.35 10.37 3.04
C ASP A 199 -2.65 10.91 4.30
N GLY A 200 -1.85 10.08 4.99
CA GLY A 200 -1.14 10.41 6.21
C GLY A 200 -1.94 10.24 7.51
N VAL A 201 -3.24 9.98 7.46
CA VAL A 201 -4.09 9.68 8.64
C VAL A 201 -4.02 8.19 8.97
N PRO A 202 -3.82 7.79 10.24
CA PRO A 202 -3.77 6.37 10.61
C PRO A 202 -5.03 5.60 10.20
N ALA A 203 -4.85 4.48 9.50
CA ALA A 203 -5.95 3.61 9.05
C ALA A 203 -6.47 2.69 10.16
N ALA A 204 -5.65 2.35 11.15
CA ALA A 204 -6.03 1.49 12.26
C ALA A 204 -7.12 2.14 13.13
N PHE A 205 -7.98 1.30 13.75
CA PHE A 205 -9.06 1.75 14.63
C PHE A 205 -8.55 2.56 15.85
N ALA A 206 -7.48 2.06 16.46
CA ALA A 206 -6.73 2.71 17.52
C ALA A 206 -5.24 2.36 17.30
N PRO A 207 -4.44 3.26 16.69
CA PRO A 207 -3.06 3.00 16.27
C PRO A 207 -2.14 2.41 17.35
N TYR A 208 -2.36 2.74 18.61
CA TYR A 208 -1.62 2.18 19.74
C TYR A 208 -2.33 0.95 20.34
N GLY A 209 -3.60 1.09 20.73
CA GLY A 209 -4.32 0.09 21.51
C GLY A 209 -4.96 -1.02 20.69
N GLN A 210 -5.25 -0.81 19.41
CA GLN A 210 -5.86 -1.78 18.49
C GLN A 210 -5.36 -1.56 17.05
N PRO A 211 -4.08 -1.84 16.77
CA PRO A 211 -3.48 -1.60 15.45
C PRO A 211 -3.95 -2.59 14.36
N GLN A 212 -4.64 -3.67 14.73
CA GLN A 212 -5.06 -4.70 13.80
C GLN A 212 -6.08 -4.18 12.79
N LEU A 213 -5.79 -4.37 11.50
CA LEU A 213 -6.64 -4.00 10.38
C LEU A 213 -7.60 -5.14 9.99
N SER A 214 -8.55 -5.44 10.87
CA SER A 214 -9.66 -6.33 10.53
C SER A 214 -10.64 -5.70 9.52
N MET A 215 -10.46 -4.42 9.24
CA MET A 215 -11.02 -3.66 8.14
C MET A 215 -9.95 -2.71 7.62
N ALA A 216 -9.66 -2.75 6.33
CA ALA A 216 -8.86 -1.75 5.64
C ALA A 216 -9.83 -0.73 5.04
N PRO A 217 -10.00 0.45 5.65
CA PRO A 217 -11.08 1.36 5.27
C PRO A 217 -10.71 2.17 4.02
N ILE A 218 -10.37 1.49 2.93
CA ILE A 218 -10.06 2.10 1.64
C ILE A 218 -10.28 1.10 0.50
N SER A 219 -10.92 1.53 -0.57
CA SER A 219 -11.12 0.78 -1.80
C SER A 219 -10.10 1.15 -2.87
N SER A 220 -9.64 0.17 -3.65
CA SER A 220 -8.65 0.35 -4.72
C SER A 220 -9.06 1.38 -5.77
N GLY A 221 -10.37 1.52 -6.04
CA GLY A 221 -10.90 2.49 -7.01
C GLY A 221 -10.66 3.96 -6.65
N ASN A 222 -10.51 4.29 -5.36
CA ASN A 222 -10.24 5.64 -4.88
C ASN A 222 -8.75 6.00 -4.81
N LEU A 223 -7.85 5.04 -5.05
CA LEU A 223 -6.41 5.26 -4.93
C LEU A 223 -5.79 5.89 -6.19
N ASP A 224 -4.82 6.76 -5.96
CA ASP A 224 -3.83 7.21 -6.91
C ASP A 224 -2.57 6.34 -6.85
N SER A 225 -2.10 6.05 -5.64
CA SER A 225 -0.94 5.20 -5.45
C SER A 225 -0.94 4.51 -4.08
N ILE A 226 -0.13 3.45 -3.97
CA ILE A 226 0.24 2.82 -2.70
C ILE A 226 1.74 3.01 -2.52
N ASP A 227 2.12 3.67 -1.44
CA ASP A 227 3.50 4.00 -1.08
C ASP A 227 3.95 3.14 0.10
N VAL A 228 4.93 2.27 -0.11
CA VAL A 228 5.43 1.33 0.89
C VAL A 228 6.90 1.57 1.16
N VAL A 229 7.19 1.97 2.38
CA VAL A 229 8.54 2.10 2.93
C VAL A 229 8.81 0.96 3.89
N ARG A 230 9.86 0.21 3.61
CA ARG A 230 10.31 -0.92 4.43
C ARG A 230 11.58 -0.51 5.18
N GLY A 231 11.47 -0.15 6.46
CA GLY A 231 12.54 0.49 7.22
C GLY A 231 12.58 2.02 7.03
N ALA A 232 13.58 2.70 7.49
CA ALA A 232 13.90 4.15 7.33
C ALA A 232 12.72 5.16 7.46
N GLY A 233 11.63 4.80 8.13
CA GLY A 233 10.44 5.64 8.32
C GLY A 233 10.11 5.92 9.78
N SER A 234 10.82 5.30 10.71
CA SER A 234 10.46 5.25 12.14
C SER A 234 10.54 6.58 12.87
N VAL A 235 11.36 7.52 12.40
CA VAL A 235 11.50 8.83 13.07
C VAL A 235 10.23 9.66 12.91
N ARG A 236 9.74 9.81 11.70
CA ARG A 236 8.59 10.68 11.41
C ARG A 236 7.25 9.99 11.61
N TYR A 237 7.18 8.65 11.45
CA TYR A 237 5.93 7.87 11.46
C TYR A 237 5.98 6.76 12.50
N GLY A 238 4.83 6.45 13.08
CA GLY A 238 4.62 5.43 14.12
C GLY A 238 3.21 5.56 14.70
N PRO A 239 2.82 4.70 15.62
CA PRO A 239 3.49 3.51 16.18
C PRO A 239 3.41 2.27 15.26
N GLN A 240 3.87 1.12 15.76
CA GLN A 240 3.77 -0.18 15.08
C GLN A 240 4.55 -0.25 13.74
N ASN A 241 5.67 0.44 13.65
CA ASN A 241 6.44 0.61 12.42
C ASN A 241 7.62 -0.36 12.26
N VAL A 242 7.60 -1.53 12.91
CA VAL A 242 8.66 -2.55 12.76
C VAL A 242 8.75 -3.04 11.32
N GLY A 243 7.63 -3.22 10.64
CA GLY A 243 7.53 -3.55 9.22
C GLY A 243 7.61 -2.35 8.28
N GLY A 244 7.73 -1.14 8.81
CA GLY A 244 7.74 0.08 8.02
C GLY A 244 6.38 0.77 7.93
N VAL A 245 6.19 1.55 6.86
CA VAL A 245 5.00 2.39 6.63
C VAL A 245 4.36 2.03 5.30
N ILE A 246 3.04 1.86 5.30
CA ILE A 246 2.21 1.70 4.11
C ILE A 246 1.26 2.88 4.07
N ASN A 247 1.36 3.73 3.04
CA ASN A 247 0.45 4.86 2.86
C ASN A 247 -0.39 4.68 1.59
N PHE A 248 -1.68 4.63 1.76
CA PHE A 248 -2.66 4.67 0.69
C PHE A 248 -2.89 6.13 0.31
N VAL A 249 -2.51 6.50 -0.89
CA VAL A 249 -2.67 7.86 -1.42
C VAL A 249 -3.91 7.89 -2.28
N THR A 250 -4.89 8.71 -1.91
CA THR A 250 -6.12 8.87 -2.67
C THR A 250 -5.95 9.86 -3.82
N ARG A 251 -6.80 9.76 -4.85
CA ARG A 251 -6.74 10.63 -6.03
C ARG A 251 -6.73 12.10 -5.64
N ALA A 252 -5.84 12.86 -6.26
CA ALA A 252 -5.69 14.30 -6.00
C ALA A 252 -6.83 15.12 -6.61
N ILE A 253 -7.04 16.33 -6.10
CA ILE A 253 -7.92 17.33 -6.72
C ILE A 253 -7.18 17.84 -7.97
N PRO A 254 -7.76 17.75 -9.19
CA PRO A 254 -7.11 18.19 -10.40
C PRO A 254 -7.15 19.72 -10.55
N GLU A 255 -6.19 20.26 -11.30
CA GLU A 255 -6.15 21.70 -11.63
C GLU A 255 -7.32 22.11 -12.53
N THR A 256 -7.71 21.27 -13.46
CA THR A 256 -8.85 21.47 -14.36
C THR A 256 -9.97 20.49 -14.02
N PHE A 257 -11.21 20.85 -14.35
CA PHE A 257 -12.33 19.96 -14.12
C PHE A 257 -12.18 18.65 -14.89
N GLN A 258 -12.27 17.54 -14.20
CA GLN A 258 -12.15 16.19 -14.72
C GLN A 258 -13.15 15.27 -14.05
N GLY A 259 -13.61 14.28 -14.78
CA GLY A 259 -14.47 13.23 -14.28
C GLY A 259 -14.07 11.87 -14.85
N GLU A 260 -14.32 10.81 -14.08
CA GLU A 260 -14.11 9.42 -14.51
C GLU A 260 -15.16 8.54 -13.83
N VAL A 261 -15.74 7.63 -14.59
CA VAL A 261 -16.60 6.57 -14.08
C VAL A 261 -16.05 5.25 -14.56
N GLY A 262 -15.93 4.28 -13.67
CA GLY A 262 -15.37 2.96 -13.98
C GLY A 262 -16.19 1.83 -13.38
N THR A 263 -16.12 0.65 -14.00
CA THR A 263 -16.67 -0.59 -13.47
C THR A 263 -15.79 -1.77 -13.82
N THR A 264 -15.69 -2.73 -12.90
CA THR A 264 -15.09 -4.04 -13.13
C THR A 264 -16.09 -5.11 -12.71
N LEU A 265 -16.36 -6.04 -13.61
CA LEU A 265 -17.20 -7.22 -13.34
C LEU A 265 -16.29 -8.44 -13.26
N GLU A 266 -16.48 -9.24 -12.22
CA GLU A 266 -15.69 -10.45 -11.98
C GLU A 266 -16.57 -11.65 -11.72
N THR A 267 -16.21 -12.82 -12.26
CA THR A 267 -16.86 -14.10 -11.99
C THR A 267 -15.84 -15.23 -12.01
N SER A 268 -15.96 -16.16 -11.08
CA SER A 268 -15.08 -17.34 -11.04
C SER A 268 -15.70 -18.52 -11.80
N GLU A 269 -14.90 -19.51 -12.14
CA GLU A 269 -15.41 -20.77 -12.72
C GLU A 269 -16.30 -21.56 -11.75
N ARG A 270 -16.27 -21.24 -10.46
CA ARG A 270 -17.13 -21.81 -9.40
C ARG A 270 -18.43 -21.05 -9.22
N GLY A 271 -18.63 -19.97 -9.96
CA GLY A 271 -19.76 -19.06 -9.83
C GLY A 271 -19.41 -17.86 -8.97
N GLY A 272 -20.43 -17.17 -8.48
CA GLY A 272 -20.29 -15.88 -7.85
C GLY A 272 -20.12 -14.75 -8.86
N TRP A 273 -20.65 -13.60 -8.56
CA TRP A 273 -20.47 -12.36 -9.32
C TRP A 273 -20.13 -11.24 -8.36
N LYS A 274 -19.02 -10.61 -8.64
CA LYS A 274 -18.56 -9.43 -7.89
C LYS A 274 -18.38 -8.27 -8.86
N HIS A 275 -18.76 -7.09 -8.46
CA HIS A 275 -18.50 -5.87 -9.22
C HIS A 275 -17.86 -4.82 -8.35
N LEU A 276 -16.92 -4.09 -8.94
CA LEU A 276 -16.34 -2.88 -8.42
C LEU A 276 -16.85 -1.73 -9.27
N GLU A 277 -17.36 -0.70 -8.62
CA GLU A 277 -17.78 0.55 -9.24
C GLU A 277 -16.90 1.68 -8.71
N SER A 278 -16.55 2.64 -9.56
CA SER A 278 -15.82 3.83 -9.16
C SER A 278 -16.31 5.07 -9.88
N ALA A 279 -16.30 6.18 -9.18
CA ALA A 279 -16.60 7.49 -9.73
C ALA A 279 -15.64 8.54 -9.14
N PHE A 280 -15.15 9.41 -9.98
CA PHE A 280 -14.30 10.53 -9.61
C PHE A 280 -14.80 11.77 -10.32
N LEU A 281 -14.90 12.87 -9.59
CA LEU A 281 -15.26 14.17 -10.12
C LEU A 281 -14.49 15.24 -9.35
N GLY A 282 -13.75 16.10 -10.01
CA GLY A 282 -12.99 17.13 -9.31
C GLY A 282 -12.48 18.23 -10.22
N GLY A 283 -12.03 19.32 -9.60
CA GLY A 283 -11.42 20.44 -10.28
C GLY A 283 -11.13 21.59 -9.34
N THR A 284 -10.30 22.53 -9.81
CA THR A 284 -9.90 23.73 -9.09
C THR A 284 -10.37 24.95 -9.88
N ALA A 285 -11.05 25.87 -9.21
CA ALA A 285 -11.49 27.12 -9.80
C ALA A 285 -10.37 28.17 -9.81
N ASP A 286 -10.51 29.22 -10.64
CA ASP A 286 -9.51 30.31 -10.81
C ASP A 286 -9.17 31.05 -9.50
N ASN A 287 -10.03 30.97 -8.48
CA ASN A 287 -9.81 31.58 -7.17
C ASN A 287 -9.03 30.66 -6.20
N GLY A 288 -8.45 29.55 -6.68
CA GLY A 288 -7.66 28.61 -5.89
C GLY A 288 -8.48 27.65 -5.00
N ILE A 289 -9.82 27.63 -5.14
CA ILE A 289 -10.68 26.68 -4.44
C ILE A 289 -10.84 25.42 -5.30
N GLY A 290 -10.39 24.30 -4.81
CA GLY A 290 -10.55 23.00 -5.45
C GLY A 290 -11.42 22.05 -4.62
N ALA A 291 -12.09 21.13 -5.30
CA ALA A 291 -12.81 20.04 -4.67
C ALA A 291 -12.79 18.77 -5.52
N ALA A 292 -12.83 17.61 -4.87
CA ALA A 292 -13.03 16.33 -5.53
C ALA A 292 -13.94 15.42 -4.73
N LEU A 293 -14.82 14.71 -5.42
CA LEU A 293 -15.64 13.64 -4.88
C LEU A 293 -15.19 12.31 -5.47
N LEU A 294 -14.87 11.37 -4.60
CA LEU A 294 -14.46 10.02 -4.94
C LEU A 294 -15.48 9.04 -4.38
N TYR A 295 -15.83 8.04 -5.17
CA TYR A 295 -16.63 6.89 -4.75
C TYR A 295 -16.00 5.62 -5.30
N SER A 296 -15.95 4.59 -4.48
CA SER A 296 -15.64 3.23 -4.91
C SER A 296 -16.44 2.24 -4.07
N GLY A 297 -17.09 1.30 -4.74
CA GLY A 297 -17.88 0.24 -4.10
C GLY A 297 -17.48 -1.12 -4.64
N VAL A 298 -17.54 -2.15 -3.78
CA VAL A 298 -17.38 -3.56 -4.17
C VAL A 298 -18.56 -4.34 -3.65
N LYS A 299 -19.34 -4.96 -4.53
CA LYS A 299 -20.55 -5.70 -4.15
C LYS A 299 -20.64 -7.03 -4.87
N GLY A 300 -21.15 -8.04 -4.17
CA GLY A 300 -21.48 -9.34 -4.75
C GLY A 300 -20.88 -10.52 -4.03
N ASP A 301 -21.05 -11.69 -4.63
CA ASP A 301 -20.67 -12.97 -4.05
C ASP A 301 -19.26 -13.40 -4.50
N GLY A 302 -18.50 -13.96 -3.57
CA GLY A 302 -17.23 -14.62 -3.85
C GLY A 302 -17.41 -16.02 -4.49
N TYR A 303 -16.33 -16.78 -4.52
CA TYR A 303 -16.26 -18.11 -5.19
C TYR A 303 -16.64 -19.30 -4.29
N ARG A 304 -16.97 -19.07 -3.00
CA ARG A 304 -17.44 -20.14 -2.08
C ARG A 304 -18.95 -20.38 -2.29
N ALA A 305 -19.44 -21.53 -1.85
CA ALA A 305 -20.81 -21.97 -2.16
C ALA A 305 -21.90 -21.07 -1.58
N SER A 306 -21.71 -20.50 -0.39
CA SER A 306 -22.63 -19.58 0.27
C SER A 306 -21.94 -18.77 1.37
N ASN A 307 -22.65 -17.81 1.98
CA ASN A 307 -22.16 -16.94 3.05
C ASN A 307 -20.80 -16.29 2.70
N ASN A 308 -20.72 -15.68 1.52
CA ASN A 308 -19.51 -15.14 0.93
C ASN A 308 -19.74 -13.80 0.22
N ASN A 309 -20.85 -13.10 0.56
CA ASN A 309 -21.20 -11.80 0.01
C ASN A 309 -20.28 -10.72 0.61
N ASN A 310 -19.93 -9.75 -0.22
CA ASN A 310 -19.26 -8.51 0.17
C ASN A 310 -20.09 -7.32 -0.28
N ASP A 311 -20.22 -6.33 0.61
CA ASP A 311 -20.86 -5.04 0.33
C ASP A 311 -19.98 -3.95 0.95
N ILE A 312 -19.34 -3.14 0.10
CA ILE A 312 -18.38 -2.11 0.49
C ILE A 312 -18.77 -0.81 -0.23
N ASP A 313 -18.90 0.26 0.52
CA ASP A 313 -19.05 1.62 0.02
C ASP A 313 -17.96 2.51 0.64
N ASP A 314 -17.22 3.21 -0.22
CA ASP A 314 -16.08 4.07 0.15
C ASP A 314 -16.21 5.42 -0.56
N VAL A 315 -16.49 6.49 0.20
CA VAL A 315 -16.76 7.85 -0.28
C VAL A 315 -15.79 8.83 0.34
N LEU A 316 -15.10 9.62 -0.47
CA LEU A 316 -14.27 10.72 -0.01
C LEU A 316 -14.69 12.03 -0.66
N LEU A 317 -14.80 13.06 0.15
CA LEU A 317 -14.91 14.46 -0.30
C LEU A 317 -13.63 15.17 0.13
N LYS A 318 -12.86 15.62 -0.87
CA LYS A 318 -11.63 16.40 -0.66
C LYS A 318 -11.86 17.83 -1.06
N THR A 319 -11.36 18.76 -0.27
CA THR A 319 -11.39 20.19 -0.58
C THR A 319 -10.02 20.81 -0.34
N HIS A 320 -9.71 21.81 -1.14
CA HIS A 320 -8.44 22.52 -1.11
C HIS A 320 -8.70 24.01 -1.33
N TRP A 321 -7.93 24.87 -0.65
CA TRP A 321 -7.95 26.31 -0.84
C TRP A 321 -6.56 26.89 -0.62
N ALA A 322 -6.01 27.50 -1.66
CA ALA A 322 -4.75 28.22 -1.60
C ALA A 322 -5.02 29.73 -1.81
N PRO A 323 -5.32 30.49 -0.76
CA PRO A 323 -5.62 31.94 -0.87
C PRO A 323 -4.41 32.75 -1.27
N THR A 324 -3.22 32.24 -1.01
CA THR A 324 -1.92 32.85 -1.38
C THR A 324 -0.98 31.75 -1.86
N ASP A 325 0.13 32.14 -2.50
CA ASP A 325 1.19 31.20 -2.90
C ASP A 325 1.90 30.54 -1.69
N GLN A 326 1.66 31.05 -0.50
CA GLN A 326 2.29 30.59 0.76
C GLN A 326 1.38 29.74 1.63
N ASP A 327 0.06 29.83 1.47
CA ASP A 327 -0.91 29.19 2.36
C ASP A 327 -1.74 28.16 1.59
N ASP A 328 -1.80 26.95 2.11
CA ASP A 328 -2.58 25.83 1.57
C ASP A 328 -3.42 25.21 2.69
N PHE A 329 -4.71 25.15 2.48
CA PHE A 329 -5.69 24.56 3.40
C PHE A 329 -6.36 23.37 2.71
N SER A 330 -6.37 22.23 3.36
CA SER A 330 -7.10 21.05 2.87
C SER A 330 -8.05 20.56 3.97
N LEU A 331 -9.28 20.25 3.60
CA LEU A 331 -10.27 19.65 4.48
C LEU A 331 -10.89 18.46 3.76
N ASN A 332 -10.75 17.26 4.35
CA ASN A 332 -11.23 16.03 3.76
C ASN A 332 -12.22 15.34 4.69
N PHE A 333 -13.24 14.74 4.09
CA PHE A 333 -14.21 13.87 4.74
C PHE A 333 -14.15 12.50 4.08
N HIS A 334 -14.13 11.46 4.89
CA HIS A 334 -14.11 10.09 4.44
C HIS A 334 -15.21 9.30 5.16
N TYR A 335 -15.97 8.53 4.40
CA TYR A 335 -16.99 7.60 4.88
C TYR A 335 -16.76 6.24 4.23
N TYR A 336 -16.57 5.23 5.05
CA TYR A 336 -16.42 3.84 4.65
C TYR A 336 -17.41 2.98 5.41
N ASP A 337 -18.17 2.14 4.71
CA ASP A 337 -19.11 1.17 5.27
C ASP A 337 -18.90 -0.17 4.56
N ALA A 338 -18.77 -1.25 5.32
CA ALA A 338 -18.49 -2.54 4.73
C ALA A 338 -19.10 -3.69 5.53
N THR A 339 -19.62 -4.67 4.81
CA THR A 339 -20.03 -5.97 5.34
C THR A 339 -19.44 -7.08 4.49
N ALA A 340 -18.90 -8.10 5.15
CA ALA A 340 -18.39 -9.29 4.48
C ALA A 340 -18.85 -10.53 5.23
N ASP A 341 -19.46 -11.44 4.51
CA ASP A 341 -19.82 -12.75 5.00
C ASP A 341 -18.58 -13.67 5.05
N MET A 342 -18.61 -14.65 5.96
CA MET A 342 -17.47 -15.53 6.20
C MET A 342 -17.90 -17.00 6.06
N PRO A 343 -17.57 -17.66 4.93
CA PRO A 343 -18.00 -19.03 4.64
C PRO A 343 -17.36 -20.11 5.52
N GLY A 344 -16.31 -19.76 6.26
CA GLY A 344 -15.64 -20.61 7.24
C GLY A 344 -14.47 -21.42 6.73
N GLY A 345 -13.52 -21.68 7.64
CA GLY A 345 -12.41 -22.60 7.42
C GLY A 345 -12.87 -24.06 7.45
N LEU A 346 -12.31 -24.86 6.55
CA LEU A 346 -12.66 -26.27 6.35
C LEU A 346 -11.79 -27.19 7.20
N THR A 347 -12.37 -28.29 7.70
CA THR A 347 -11.59 -29.43 8.16
C THR A 347 -10.91 -30.10 6.95
N GLN A 348 -9.87 -30.92 7.18
CA GLN A 348 -9.21 -31.65 6.11
C GLN A 348 -10.20 -32.51 5.30
N LYS A 349 -11.11 -33.23 5.97
CA LYS A 349 -12.14 -34.04 5.32
C LYS A 349 -13.10 -33.22 4.46
N GLN A 350 -13.48 -32.05 4.91
CA GLN A 350 -14.34 -31.14 4.15
C GLN A 350 -13.62 -30.58 2.93
N PHE A 351 -12.36 -30.19 3.08
CA PHE A 351 -11.52 -29.70 1.99
C PHE A 351 -11.33 -30.79 0.91
N ASP A 352 -11.04 -32.02 1.31
CA ASP A 352 -10.86 -33.16 0.37
C ASP A 352 -12.15 -33.50 -0.37
N ALA A 353 -13.32 -33.23 0.21
CA ALA A 353 -14.63 -33.50 -0.40
C ALA A 353 -15.02 -32.41 -1.39
N ASP A 354 -14.92 -31.15 -1.04
CA ASP A 354 -15.13 -29.97 -1.88
C ASP A 354 -14.44 -28.75 -1.23
N PRO A 355 -13.33 -28.25 -1.78
CA PRO A 355 -12.61 -27.12 -1.21
C PRO A 355 -13.39 -25.80 -1.24
N TYR A 356 -14.45 -25.69 -2.06
CA TYR A 356 -15.25 -24.48 -2.22
C TYR A 356 -16.57 -24.48 -1.44
N GLN A 357 -16.87 -25.54 -0.68
CA GLN A 357 -18.06 -25.57 0.17
C GLN A 357 -18.01 -24.51 1.30
N SER A 358 -19.16 -24.10 1.81
CA SER A 358 -19.32 -23.23 2.98
C SER A 358 -19.77 -24.05 4.19
N VAL A 359 -19.28 -23.70 5.39
CA VAL A 359 -19.55 -24.41 6.64
C VAL A 359 -20.04 -23.49 7.76
N ARG A 360 -20.25 -22.22 7.42
CA ARG A 360 -20.74 -21.16 8.31
C ARG A 360 -21.85 -20.39 7.60
N ASP A 361 -22.98 -20.22 8.27
CA ASP A 361 -24.15 -19.54 7.66
C ASP A 361 -24.44 -18.20 8.32
N TRP A 362 -23.81 -17.89 9.46
CA TRP A 362 -24.06 -16.70 10.26
C TRP A 362 -22.82 -15.86 10.54
N ASP A 363 -21.67 -16.38 10.19
CA ASP A 363 -20.43 -15.67 10.43
C ASP A 363 -20.32 -14.51 9.45
N ASN A 364 -20.13 -13.32 9.98
CA ASN A 364 -19.93 -12.11 9.19
C ASN A 364 -19.04 -11.10 9.92
N PHE A 365 -18.58 -10.14 9.16
CA PHE A 365 -17.82 -9.00 9.65
C PHE A 365 -18.43 -7.72 9.12
N THR A 366 -18.62 -6.73 9.99
CA THR A 366 -19.08 -5.39 9.59
C THR A 366 -18.08 -4.35 10.06
N GLY A 367 -17.87 -3.31 9.27
CA GLY A 367 -17.01 -2.20 9.62
C GLY A 367 -17.54 -0.89 9.08
N ARG A 368 -17.41 0.17 9.86
CA ARG A 368 -17.74 1.53 9.45
C ARG A 368 -16.67 2.47 9.95
N ARG A 369 -16.33 3.45 9.15
CA ARG A 369 -15.42 4.52 9.53
C ARG A 369 -15.90 5.86 8.99
N LYS A 370 -15.77 6.88 9.80
CA LYS A 370 -16.01 8.28 9.47
C LYS A 370 -14.79 9.07 9.89
N ASP A 371 -14.18 9.76 8.94
CA ASP A 371 -13.00 10.59 9.18
C ASP A 371 -13.28 12.02 8.78
N VAL A 372 -12.71 12.94 9.53
CA VAL A 372 -12.47 14.30 9.10
C VAL A 372 -11.00 14.63 9.35
N SER A 373 -10.33 15.16 8.33
CA SER A 373 -8.95 15.64 8.47
C SER A 373 -8.81 17.05 7.91
N PHE A 374 -8.04 17.85 8.61
CA PHE A 374 -7.69 19.21 8.22
C PHE A 374 -6.17 19.30 8.17
N LYS A 375 -5.65 19.81 7.06
CA LYS A 375 -4.23 20.10 6.88
C LYS A 375 -4.06 21.57 6.52
N TYR A 376 -3.17 22.23 7.21
CA TYR A 376 -2.69 23.55 6.87
C TYR A 376 -1.20 23.49 6.63
N LEU A 377 -0.78 23.98 5.46
CA LEU A 377 0.62 24.10 5.08
C LEU A 377 0.90 25.57 4.80
N ARG A 378 2.00 26.05 5.34
CA ARG A 378 2.49 27.41 5.10
C ARG A 378 3.95 27.39 4.71
N GLN A 379 4.24 27.94 3.52
CA GLN A 379 5.61 28.32 3.14
C GLN A 379 5.92 29.67 3.77
N ILE A 380 6.65 29.66 4.89
CA ILE A 380 6.97 30.89 5.65
C ILE A 380 7.92 31.77 4.84
N ASP A 381 8.93 31.14 4.25
CA ASP A 381 9.90 31.70 3.31
C ASP A 381 10.44 30.55 2.42
N ASP A 382 11.38 30.86 1.51
CA ASP A 382 11.95 29.87 0.59
C ASP A 382 12.65 28.68 1.28
N GLN A 383 12.95 28.80 2.56
CA GLN A 383 13.72 27.83 3.35
C GLN A 383 12.88 27.15 4.43
N THR A 384 11.73 27.73 4.81
CA THR A 384 10.98 27.29 6.00
C THR A 384 9.54 26.93 5.63
N GLN A 385 9.16 25.71 5.91
CA GLN A 385 7.80 25.20 5.76
C GLN A 385 7.23 24.79 7.11
N PHE A 386 6.00 25.20 7.39
CA PHE A 386 5.22 24.74 8.53
C PHE A 386 4.01 23.96 8.04
N GLU A 387 3.73 22.84 8.69
CA GLU A 387 2.53 22.04 8.42
C GLU A 387 1.86 21.64 9.74
N VAL A 388 0.54 21.61 9.75
CA VAL A 388 -0.22 20.96 10.82
C VAL A 388 -1.30 20.07 10.20
N LEU A 389 -1.30 18.80 10.59
CA LEU A 389 -2.35 17.84 10.29
C LEU A 389 -3.16 17.61 11.57
N THR A 390 -4.49 17.74 11.48
CA THR A 390 -5.43 17.41 12.55
C THR A 390 -6.48 16.48 12.01
N TYR A 391 -6.84 15.44 12.77
CA TYR A 391 -7.86 14.48 12.35
C TYR A 391 -8.69 13.97 13.52
N TYR A 392 -9.92 13.58 13.18
CA TYR A 392 -10.80 12.85 14.08
C TYR A 392 -11.41 11.68 13.31
N THR A 393 -11.38 10.49 13.92
CA THR A 393 -11.97 9.28 13.37
C THR A 393 -12.97 8.67 14.33
N ASP A 394 -14.12 8.28 13.81
CA ASP A 394 -15.15 7.48 14.48
C ASP A 394 -15.28 6.16 13.73
N SER A 395 -14.95 5.06 14.37
CA SER A 395 -14.93 3.76 13.75
C SER A 395 -15.75 2.75 14.54
N PHE A 396 -16.49 1.93 13.82
CA PHE A 396 -17.22 0.79 14.35
C PHE A 396 -16.74 -0.49 13.69
N ARG A 397 -16.69 -1.54 14.45
CA ARG A 397 -16.39 -2.89 14.00
C ARG A 397 -17.32 -3.87 14.70
N GLY A 398 -18.01 -4.71 13.93
CA GLY A 398 -18.83 -5.80 14.43
C GLY A 398 -18.39 -7.14 13.84
N SER A 399 -18.57 -8.22 14.56
CA SER A 399 -18.47 -9.55 13.98
C SER A 399 -19.43 -10.49 14.69
N ASN A 400 -20.10 -11.35 13.93
CA ASN A 400 -20.83 -12.50 14.43
C ASN A 400 -20.04 -13.75 14.07
N ILE A 401 -19.71 -14.56 15.06
CA ILE A 401 -18.85 -15.72 14.89
C ILE A 401 -19.42 -16.91 15.62
N ALA A 402 -19.76 -17.97 14.89
CA ALA A 402 -20.19 -19.23 15.45
C ALA A 402 -19.03 -19.97 16.11
N ALA A 403 -19.29 -20.56 17.27
CA ALA A 403 -18.35 -21.47 17.90
C ALA A 403 -18.02 -22.65 16.97
N ARG A 404 -16.84 -23.25 17.11
CA ARG A 404 -16.40 -24.36 16.26
C ARG A 404 -17.39 -25.53 16.22
N ASN A 405 -18.03 -25.84 17.35
CA ASN A 405 -19.04 -26.91 17.45
C ASN A 405 -20.42 -26.49 16.91
N LEU A 406 -20.54 -25.28 16.36
CA LEU A 406 -21.81 -24.72 15.87
C LEU A 406 -22.96 -24.71 16.89
N GLN A 407 -22.65 -24.60 18.17
CA GLN A 407 -23.68 -24.56 19.22
C GLN A 407 -24.02 -23.14 19.67
N THR A 408 -23.12 -22.20 19.45
CA THR A 408 -23.31 -20.81 19.86
C THR A 408 -22.83 -19.84 18.78
N LEU A 409 -23.46 -18.68 18.71
CA LEU A 409 -23.10 -17.54 17.89
C LEU A 409 -22.81 -16.35 18.80
N ALA A 410 -21.56 -15.92 18.83
CA ALA A 410 -21.13 -14.75 19.58
C ALA A 410 -21.10 -13.50 18.71
N SER A 411 -21.53 -12.37 19.27
CA SER A 411 -21.49 -11.05 18.64
C SER A 411 -20.53 -10.14 19.40
N TYR A 412 -19.65 -9.43 18.65
CA TYR A 412 -18.58 -8.60 19.18
C TYR A 412 -18.59 -7.18 18.58
N PRO A 413 -19.58 -6.33 18.92
CA PRO A 413 -19.54 -4.92 18.53
C PRO A 413 -18.46 -4.18 19.29
N ARG A 414 -17.73 -3.31 18.56
CA ARG A 414 -16.66 -2.44 19.09
C ARG A 414 -16.74 -1.08 18.45
N SER A 415 -16.60 -0.03 19.25
CA SER A 415 -16.54 1.36 18.80
C SER A 415 -15.20 1.97 19.19
N TYR A 416 -14.66 2.81 18.31
CA TYR A 416 -13.38 3.48 18.52
C TYR A 416 -13.47 4.94 18.12
N HIS A 417 -12.80 5.79 18.89
CA HIS A 417 -12.64 7.20 18.58
C HIS A 417 -11.16 7.54 18.65
N THR A 418 -10.64 8.21 17.64
CA THR A 418 -9.25 8.66 17.63
C THR A 418 -9.18 10.12 17.22
N PHE A 419 -8.45 10.92 18.01
CA PHE A 419 -8.13 12.31 17.71
C PHE A 419 -6.62 12.48 17.63
N GLY A 420 -6.13 13.16 16.59
CA GLY A 420 -4.72 13.47 16.43
C GLY A 420 -4.48 14.91 15.99
N ILE A 421 -3.38 15.51 16.47
CA ILE A 421 -2.83 16.77 15.98
C ILE A 421 -1.33 16.66 15.83
N GLU A 422 -0.81 17.04 14.65
CA GLU A 422 0.57 16.80 14.23
C GLU A 422 1.17 18.06 13.60
N PRO A 423 1.61 19.06 14.40
CA PRO A 423 2.40 20.17 13.90
C PRO A 423 3.83 19.72 13.57
N ARG A 424 4.36 20.22 12.46
CA ARG A 424 5.74 20.00 12.04
C ARG A 424 6.31 21.21 11.33
N VAL A 425 7.63 21.39 11.43
CA VAL A 425 8.36 22.43 10.73
C VAL A 425 9.61 21.83 10.09
N SER A 426 9.92 22.26 8.89
CA SER A 426 11.18 21.96 8.21
C SER A 426 11.86 23.25 7.83
N HIS A 427 13.19 23.31 8.02
CA HIS A 427 14.01 24.46 7.66
C HIS A 427 15.27 24.01 6.94
N VAL A 428 15.50 24.58 5.77
CA VAL A 428 16.69 24.32 4.93
C VAL A 428 17.67 25.48 5.10
N PHE A 429 18.93 25.18 5.35
CA PHE A 429 20.00 26.17 5.38
C PHE A 429 21.31 25.58 4.87
N THR A 430 22.23 26.46 4.45
CA THR A 430 23.52 26.07 3.89
C THR A 430 24.66 26.66 4.72
N LEU A 431 25.60 25.83 5.11
CA LEU A 431 26.84 26.18 5.83
C LEU A 431 28.06 25.81 4.98
N GLY A 432 28.56 26.76 4.20
CA GLY A 432 29.61 26.50 3.21
C GLY A 432 29.12 25.60 2.07
N GLU A 433 29.67 24.41 1.94
CA GLU A 433 29.25 23.41 0.92
C GLU A 433 28.23 22.39 1.46
N VAL A 434 27.76 22.56 2.70
CA VAL A 434 26.85 21.63 3.36
C VAL A 434 25.46 22.22 3.37
N THR A 435 24.50 21.55 2.75
CA THR A 435 23.07 21.88 2.87
C THR A 435 22.43 20.98 3.92
N GLN A 436 21.63 21.57 4.79
CA GLN A 436 20.93 20.85 5.85
C GLN A 436 19.44 21.18 5.78
N GLU A 437 18.61 20.16 5.97
CA GLU A 437 17.16 20.28 6.17
C GLU A 437 16.83 19.68 7.54
N VAL A 438 16.57 20.54 8.51
CA VAL A 438 16.16 20.13 9.87
C VAL A 438 14.66 20.03 9.92
N GLY A 439 14.15 18.85 10.26
CA GLY A 439 12.74 18.55 10.51
C GLY A 439 12.47 18.37 11.99
N ILE A 440 11.45 19.05 12.51
CA ILE A 440 10.97 18.91 13.88
C ILE A 440 9.46 18.69 13.83
N GLY A 441 8.98 17.68 14.56
CA GLY A 441 7.56 17.42 14.64
C GLY A 441 7.12 16.94 16.03
N TYR A 442 5.85 17.19 16.29
CA TYR A 442 5.17 16.72 17.48
C TYR A 442 3.85 16.08 17.07
N ARG A 443 3.43 15.06 17.80
CA ARG A 443 2.08 14.48 17.67
C ARG A 443 1.48 14.26 19.06
N TYR A 444 0.28 14.79 19.26
CA TYR A 444 -0.62 14.34 20.30
C TYR A 444 -1.67 13.44 19.69
N LEU A 445 -1.89 12.26 20.27
CA LEU A 445 -2.91 11.32 19.86
C LEU A 445 -3.67 10.79 21.07
N LYS A 446 -5.00 10.77 20.96
CA LYS A 446 -5.91 10.25 21.97
C LYS A 446 -6.84 9.23 21.33
N GLU A 447 -6.93 8.06 21.93
CA GLU A 447 -7.77 6.95 21.52
C GLU A 447 -8.74 6.57 22.62
N ALA A 448 -9.92 6.11 22.22
CA ALA A 448 -10.90 5.48 23.10
C ALA A 448 -11.51 4.26 22.41
N MET A 449 -11.80 3.21 23.16
CA MET A 449 -12.43 1.98 22.72
C MET A 449 -13.53 1.58 23.69
N GLN A 450 -14.66 1.11 23.12
CA GLN A 450 -15.70 0.36 23.84
C GLN A 450 -15.93 -0.96 23.11
N GLU A 451 -15.93 -2.05 23.86
CA GLU A 451 -16.19 -3.41 23.38
C GLU A 451 -17.28 -4.04 24.21
N GLU A 452 -18.31 -4.56 23.52
CA GLU A 452 -19.34 -5.39 24.14
C GLU A 452 -19.32 -6.77 23.49
N ALA A 453 -19.73 -7.82 24.23
CA ALA A 453 -19.96 -9.13 23.64
C ALA A 453 -21.20 -9.77 24.24
N SER A 454 -21.98 -10.39 23.37
CA SER A 454 -23.16 -11.19 23.71
C SER A 454 -23.13 -12.50 22.95
N GLN A 455 -23.99 -13.45 23.33
CA GLN A 455 -23.98 -14.77 22.72
C GLN A 455 -25.42 -15.29 22.59
N LEU A 456 -25.70 -15.95 21.47
CA LEU A 456 -26.92 -16.71 21.20
C LEU A 456 -26.59 -18.20 21.11
N GLN A 457 -27.58 -19.07 21.32
CA GLN A 457 -27.49 -20.48 21.04
C GLN A 457 -27.88 -20.77 19.57
N LEU A 458 -27.19 -21.70 18.93
CA LEU A 458 -27.59 -22.22 17.63
C LEU A 458 -28.36 -23.53 17.81
N VAL A 459 -29.67 -23.51 17.54
CA VAL A 459 -30.55 -24.71 17.60
C VAL A 459 -30.96 -25.04 16.17
N ASN A 460 -30.57 -26.21 15.69
CA ASN A 460 -30.76 -26.60 14.28
C ASN A 460 -30.23 -25.52 13.31
N ASN A 461 -29.06 -24.98 13.65
CA ASN A 461 -28.41 -23.89 12.92
C ASN A 461 -29.22 -22.55 12.85
N VAL A 462 -30.14 -22.29 13.77
CA VAL A 462 -30.89 -21.04 13.90
C VAL A 462 -30.49 -20.36 15.20
N PRO A 463 -30.13 -19.05 15.19
CA PRO A 463 -29.83 -18.31 16.39
C PRO A 463 -31.09 -18.13 17.26
N VAL A 464 -31.04 -18.58 18.51
CA VAL A 464 -32.10 -18.44 19.50
C VAL A 464 -31.55 -18.05 20.87
N ALA A 465 -32.26 -17.20 21.59
CA ALA A 465 -31.90 -16.81 22.94
C ALA A 465 -32.11 -17.95 23.91
N ARG A 466 -31.12 -18.28 24.75
CA ARG A 466 -31.27 -19.23 25.84
C ARG A 466 -32.01 -18.58 27.00
N PRO A 467 -33.01 -19.22 27.58
CA PRO A 467 -33.64 -18.70 28.78
C PRO A 467 -32.65 -18.44 29.91
N GLY A 468 -32.59 -17.21 30.38
CA GLY A 468 -31.79 -16.80 31.55
C GLY A 468 -30.30 -16.55 31.33
N ALA A 469 -29.74 -16.82 30.13
CA ALA A 469 -28.31 -16.67 29.89
C ALA A 469 -27.96 -15.94 28.57
N ASP A 470 -28.79 -16.07 27.54
CA ASP A 470 -28.47 -15.46 26.23
C ASP A 470 -29.03 -14.05 26.07
N GLY A 471 -28.35 -13.25 25.24
CA GLY A 471 -28.71 -11.87 25.00
C GLY A 471 -28.20 -10.91 26.08
N HIS A 472 -27.58 -11.41 27.17
CA HIS A 472 -26.88 -10.54 28.09
C HIS A 472 -25.48 -10.24 27.60
N ILE A 473 -24.99 -9.04 27.92
CA ILE A 473 -23.64 -8.64 27.68
C ILE A 473 -22.73 -9.34 28.67
N TYR A 474 -21.86 -10.25 28.21
CA TYR A 474 -20.89 -10.95 29.05
C TYR A 474 -19.48 -10.38 28.97
N GLN A 475 -19.25 -9.45 28.05
CA GLN A 475 -18.08 -8.58 28.01
C GLN A 475 -18.56 -7.15 27.85
N ASP A 476 -18.10 -6.28 28.72
CA ASP A 476 -18.28 -4.84 28.67
C ASP A 476 -16.94 -4.21 29.03
N ARG A 477 -16.23 -3.69 28.04
CA ARG A 477 -14.84 -3.25 28.20
C ARG A 477 -14.63 -1.90 27.59
N THR A 478 -13.80 -1.10 28.24
CA THR A 478 -13.32 0.17 27.72
C THR A 478 -11.81 0.18 27.70
N GLY A 479 -11.26 0.91 26.73
CA GLY A 479 -9.83 1.16 26.62
C GLY A 479 -9.57 2.59 26.20
N GLY A 480 -8.42 3.12 26.60
CA GLY A 480 -7.98 4.45 26.19
C GLY A 480 -6.47 4.55 26.12
N THR A 481 -5.97 5.34 25.18
CA THR A 481 -4.55 5.67 25.08
C THR A 481 -4.38 7.15 24.86
N GLU A 482 -3.43 7.75 25.58
CA GLU A 482 -2.92 9.09 25.31
C GLU A 482 -1.44 8.97 24.99
N ALA A 483 -1.04 9.45 23.80
CA ALA A 483 0.33 9.38 23.32
C ALA A 483 0.83 10.76 22.92
N ASN A 484 2.05 11.08 23.34
CA ASN A 484 2.79 12.27 22.99
C ASN A 484 4.07 11.83 22.30
N SER A 485 4.26 12.20 21.04
CA SER A 485 5.44 11.87 20.25
C SER A 485 6.15 13.14 19.85
N PHE A 486 7.45 13.17 19.98
CA PHE A 486 8.31 14.26 19.51
C PHE A 486 9.42 13.66 18.65
N TYR A 487 9.73 14.29 17.52
CA TYR A 487 10.87 13.88 16.72
C TYR A 487 11.68 15.06 16.19
N ILE A 488 12.94 14.79 15.93
CA ILE A 488 13.85 15.65 15.20
C ILE A 488 14.69 14.81 14.27
N ASP A 489 14.86 15.26 13.03
CA ASP A 489 15.82 14.72 12.07
C ASP A 489 16.54 15.86 11.33
N ASP A 490 17.71 15.57 10.79
CA ASP A 490 18.52 16.51 10.02
C ASP A 490 19.07 15.80 8.76
N LYS A 491 18.57 16.19 7.60
CA LYS A 491 19.08 15.70 6.33
C LYS A 491 20.25 16.58 5.88
N ILE A 492 21.44 16.03 5.93
CA ILE A 492 22.72 16.69 5.66
C ILE A 492 23.23 16.25 4.28
N ASP A 493 23.24 17.17 3.32
CA ASP A 493 23.80 16.96 1.99
C ASP A 493 25.19 17.60 1.92
N VAL A 494 26.23 16.76 1.66
CA VAL A 494 27.64 17.19 1.55
C VAL A 494 28.33 16.42 0.43
N GLY A 495 28.67 17.10 -0.65
CA GLY A 495 29.23 16.48 -1.83
C GLY A 495 28.32 15.39 -2.39
N LYS A 496 28.79 14.13 -2.39
CA LYS A 496 28.02 12.96 -2.83
C LYS A 496 27.30 12.21 -1.71
N TRP A 497 27.30 12.75 -0.51
CA TRP A 497 26.70 12.09 0.65
C TRP A 497 25.43 12.83 1.11
N THR A 498 24.40 12.05 1.40
CA THR A 498 23.26 12.47 2.20
C THR A 498 23.26 11.65 3.48
N ILE A 499 23.28 12.32 4.65
CA ILE A 499 23.32 11.67 5.97
C ILE A 499 22.14 12.21 6.77
N THR A 500 21.30 11.34 7.31
CA THR A 500 20.09 11.75 8.03
C THR A 500 20.06 11.08 9.41
N PRO A 501 20.71 11.68 10.45
CA PRO A 501 20.45 11.31 11.83
C PRO A 501 19.07 11.78 12.27
N GLY A 502 18.43 11.02 13.14
CA GLY A 502 17.16 11.39 13.72
C GLY A 502 16.86 10.62 15.00
N ILE A 503 15.93 11.15 15.77
CA ILE A 503 15.44 10.51 16.98
C ILE A 503 13.97 10.86 17.21
N ARG A 504 13.20 9.87 17.66
CA ARG A 504 11.82 10.01 18.09
C ARG A 504 11.69 9.63 19.56
N PHE A 505 10.90 10.38 20.28
CA PHE A 505 10.51 10.08 21.65
C PHE A 505 9.01 9.85 21.73
N GLU A 506 8.61 8.78 22.41
CA GLU A 506 7.22 8.45 22.66
C GLU A 506 6.96 8.41 24.17
N ARG A 507 5.87 9.06 24.61
CA ARG A 507 5.32 8.93 25.96
C ARG A 507 3.87 8.49 25.83
N ILE A 508 3.57 7.31 26.33
CA ILE A 508 2.31 6.61 26.10
C ILE A 508 1.72 6.21 27.45
N SER A 509 0.44 6.54 27.66
CA SER A 509 -0.35 6.07 28.78
C SER A 509 -1.55 5.28 28.23
N THR A 510 -1.65 4.00 28.53
CA THR A 510 -2.73 3.11 28.08
C THR A 510 -3.48 2.55 29.28
N ASN A 511 -4.81 2.64 29.27
CA ASN A 511 -5.69 2.06 30.27
C ASN A 511 -6.66 1.06 29.61
N TRP A 512 -7.12 0.12 30.39
CA TRP A 512 -8.13 -0.87 30.01
C TRP A 512 -8.94 -1.25 31.24
N GLN A 513 -10.26 -1.33 31.08
CA GLN A 513 -11.23 -1.66 32.13
C GLN A 513 -12.19 -2.72 31.63
N ASP A 514 -12.49 -3.70 32.47
CA ASP A 514 -13.51 -4.72 32.22
C ASP A 514 -14.64 -4.54 33.28
N HIS A 515 -15.77 -4.05 32.80
CA HIS A 515 -16.98 -3.80 33.59
C HIS A 515 -17.95 -4.99 33.55
N SER A 516 -17.54 -6.11 32.95
CA SER A 516 -18.37 -7.32 32.85
C SER A 516 -18.80 -7.79 34.23
N VAL A 517 -20.07 -8.05 34.39
CA VAL A 517 -20.66 -8.55 35.66
C VAL A 517 -20.81 -10.07 35.67
N LEU A 518 -21.03 -10.65 34.48
CA LEU A 518 -21.21 -12.08 34.25
C LEU A 518 -20.32 -12.58 33.14
N ASP A 519 -19.83 -13.82 33.25
CA ASP A 519 -19.18 -14.50 32.13
C ASP A 519 -20.20 -15.02 31.09
N ASN A 520 -19.72 -15.64 30.01
CA ASN A 520 -20.58 -16.23 28.98
C ASN A 520 -21.43 -17.43 29.44
N LYS A 521 -21.25 -17.89 30.68
CA LYS A 521 -22.04 -18.93 31.32
C LYS A 521 -23.00 -18.39 32.39
N GLY A 522 -23.02 -17.04 32.57
CA GLY A 522 -23.81 -16.35 33.56
C GLY A 522 -23.23 -16.43 34.99
N VAL A 523 -21.93 -16.70 35.15
CA VAL A 523 -21.25 -16.72 36.44
C VAL A 523 -20.72 -15.29 36.73
N PRO A 524 -20.92 -14.76 37.96
CA PRO A 524 -20.37 -13.47 38.35
C PRO A 524 -18.84 -13.38 38.22
N VAL A 525 -18.35 -12.31 37.65
CA VAL A 525 -16.92 -12.02 37.49
C VAL A 525 -16.59 -10.69 38.16
N PRO A 526 -15.35 -10.52 38.71
CA PRO A 526 -14.94 -9.26 39.29
C PRO A 526 -14.58 -8.25 38.19
N GLU A 527 -14.85 -6.96 38.43
CA GLU A 527 -14.32 -5.85 37.62
C GLU A 527 -12.80 -5.85 37.63
N LYS A 528 -12.18 -5.50 36.49
CA LYS A 528 -10.72 -5.44 36.33
C LYS A 528 -10.32 -4.11 35.72
N ASN A 529 -9.31 -3.48 36.31
CA ASN A 529 -8.70 -2.23 35.82
C ASN A 529 -7.20 -2.41 35.66
N ARG A 530 -6.66 -1.92 34.54
CA ARG A 530 -5.23 -1.98 34.24
C ARG A 530 -4.78 -0.70 33.55
N SER A 531 -3.60 -0.21 33.89
CA SER A 531 -2.96 0.90 33.19
C SER A 531 -1.47 0.65 33.09
N ILE A 532 -0.87 1.10 31.99
CA ILE A 532 0.57 1.05 31.75
C ILE A 532 1.02 2.36 31.12
N ASP A 533 2.09 2.89 31.70
CA ASP A 533 2.83 4.02 31.13
C ASP A 533 4.14 3.50 30.51
N SER A 534 4.48 3.98 29.33
CA SER A 534 5.73 3.65 28.66
C SER A 534 6.38 4.90 28.03
N ASN A 535 7.70 4.90 28.02
CA ASN A 535 8.50 5.96 27.40
C ASN A 535 9.54 5.28 26.52
N GLU A 536 9.61 5.68 25.25
CA GLU A 536 10.50 5.09 24.26
C GLU A 536 11.36 6.15 23.60
N ALA A 537 12.63 5.82 23.37
CA ALA A 537 13.56 6.61 22.58
C ALA A 537 14.01 5.77 21.37
N LEU A 538 13.77 6.28 20.17
CA LEU A 538 13.88 5.55 18.91
C LEU A 538 14.87 6.28 17.98
N PRO A 539 16.19 6.07 18.15
CA PRO A 539 17.19 6.64 17.27
C PRO A 539 17.17 5.97 15.89
N ALA A 540 17.50 6.77 14.87
CA ALA A 540 17.70 6.31 13.51
C ALA A 540 18.85 7.06 12.84
N LEU A 541 19.51 6.41 11.88
CA LEU A 541 20.55 6.99 11.05
C LEU A 541 20.43 6.41 9.65
N SER A 542 20.24 7.27 8.66
CA SER A 542 20.29 6.87 7.25
C SER A 542 21.47 7.55 6.55
N VAL A 543 22.10 6.84 5.65
CA VAL A 543 23.23 7.33 4.84
C VAL A 543 23.00 6.93 3.40
N MET A 544 23.12 7.88 2.46
CA MET A 544 23.10 7.62 1.04
C MET A 544 24.36 8.17 0.38
N TYR A 545 24.92 7.43 -0.58
CA TYR A 545 25.99 7.87 -1.43
C TYR A 545 25.56 7.91 -2.88
N HIS A 546 25.65 9.08 -3.50
CA HIS A 546 25.27 9.34 -4.88
C HIS A 546 26.45 9.02 -5.80
N LEU A 547 26.52 7.80 -6.34
CA LEU A 547 27.53 7.41 -7.33
C LEU A 547 27.38 8.25 -8.59
N SER A 548 26.12 8.37 -9.06
CA SER A 548 25.67 9.24 -10.15
C SER A 548 24.20 9.62 -9.92
N ASP A 549 23.60 10.43 -10.81
CA ASP A 549 22.18 10.76 -10.74
C ASP A 549 21.28 9.52 -10.84
N ALA A 550 21.70 8.53 -11.63
CA ALA A 550 20.97 7.28 -11.79
C ALA A 550 21.30 6.23 -10.70
N TRP A 551 22.45 6.30 -10.04
CA TRP A 551 22.91 5.21 -9.16
C TRP A 551 23.19 5.68 -7.74
N LYS A 552 22.48 5.08 -6.77
CA LYS A 552 22.58 5.37 -5.34
C LYS A 552 22.97 4.11 -4.56
N LEU A 553 23.78 4.30 -3.53
CA LEU A 553 24.00 3.31 -2.46
C LEU A 553 23.38 3.86 -1.18
N PHE A 554 22.77 3.02 -0.37
CA PHE A 554 22.22 3.44 0.91
C PHE A 554 22.47 2.42 2.01
N ALA A 555 22.52 2.92 3.24
CA ALA A 555 22.52 2.11 4.45
C ALA A 555 21.72 2.83 5.52
N ASN A 556 20.98 2.09 6.34
CA ASN A 556 20.27 2.66 7.46
C ASN A 556 20.26 1.76 8.70
N TYR A 557 20.12 2.40 9.82
CA TYR A 557 19.85 1.83 11.12
C TYR A 557 18.67 2.54 11.72
N GLU A 558 17.71 1.80 12.23
CA GLU A 558 16.58 2.38 12.94
C GLU A 558 16.15 1.52 14.12
N THR A 559 15.57 2.16 15.12
CA THR A 559 14.87 1.52 16.20
C THR A 559 13.37 1.79 16.04
N SER A 560 12.56 0.75 16.07
CA SER A 560 11.11 0.81 16.04
C SER A 560 10.51 0.08 17.24
N PHE A 561 9.22 0.28 17.49
CA PHE A 561 8.53 -0.36 18.61
C PHE A 561 7.10 -0.72 18.27
N GLY A 562 6.54 -1.71 19.01
CA GLY A 562 5.12 -2.02 19.06
C GLY A 562 4.56 -1.70 20.45
N SER A 563 3.53 -0.86 20.52
CA SER A 563 2.85 -0.53 21.78
C SER A 563 2.03 -1.71 22.32
N LEU A 564 1.73 -1.67 23.60
CA LEU A 564 0.85 -2.61 24.26
C LEU A 564 -0.61 -2.38 23.83
N GLN A 565 -1.29 -3.46 23.45
CA GLN A 565 -2.64 -3.42 22.93
C GLN A 565 -3.68 -3.70 24.02
N TYR A 566 -4.89 -3.19 23.87
CA TYR A 566 -5.97 -3.35 24.87
C TYR A 566 -6.22 -4.80 25.23
N PHE A 567 -6.32 -5.69 24.24
CA PHE A 567 -6.58 -7.09 24.51
C PHE A 567 -5.41 -7.80 25.21
N GLN A 568 -4.17 -7.37 25.03
CA GLN A 568 -3.00 -7.89 25.72
C GLN A 568 -3.04 -7.53 27.21
N LEU A 569 -3.52 -6.34 27.55
CA LEU A 569 -3.77 -5.94 28.93
C LEU A 569 -4.91 -6.74 29.56
N GLY A 570 -5.92 -7.14 28.77
CA GLY A 570 -7.13 -7.82 29.23
C GLY A 570 -7.02 -9.32 29.33
N GLN A 571 -6.22 -9.97 28.48
CA GLN A 571 -6.05 -11.42 28.44
C GLN A 571 -4.86 -11.86 29.31
N GLY A 572 -4.97 -11.69 30.62
CA GLY A 572 -4.10 -12.41 31.55
C GLY A 572 -4.73 -13.75 31.95
N GLY A 573 -3.93 -14.83 32.00
CA GLY A 573 -4.34 -16.08 32.58
C GLY A 573 -4.82 -15.91 34.03
N GLN A 574 -5.19 -17.01 34.74
CA GLN A 574 -5.80 -17.02 36.06
C GLN A 574 -5.02 -16.34 37.21
N GLY A 575 -4.11 -15.43 36.93
CA GLY A 575 -3.38 -14.69 37.93
C GLY A 575 -3.10 -13.26 37.50
N ASP A 576 -3.30 -12.32 38.37
CA ASP A 576 -3.04 -10.89 38.26
C ASP A 576 -1.58 -10.49 37.86
N GLN A 577 -0.71 -11.46 37.62
CA GLN A 577 0.72 -11.23 37.45
C GLN A 577 1.16 -10.89 36.03
N THR A 578 0.36 -11.16 34.99
CA THR A 578 0.82 -11.10 33.62
C THR A 578 0.82 -9.72 33.00
N ALA A 579 -0.08 -8.84 33.39
CA ALA A 579 -0.08 -7.47 32.82
C ALA A 579 0.91 -6.51 33.48
N ALA A 580 1.27 -6.70 34.75
CA ALA A 580 2.15 -5.79 35.48
C ALA A 580 3.62 -5.79 35.03
N GLY A 581 4.02 -6.76 34.20
CA GLY A 581 5.40 -6.90 33.70
C GLY A 581 5.53 -6.77 32.17
N LEU A 582 4.43 -6.54 31.44
CA LEU A 582 4.48 -6.40 29.98
C LEU A 582 5.18 -5.09 29.60
N LYS A 583 5.99 -5.15 28.53
CA LYS A 583 6.71 -4.02 27.97
C LYS A 583 6.36 -3.87 26.48
N PRO A 584 6.48 -2.66 25.93
CA PRO A 584 6.47 -2.49 24.47
C PRO A 584 7.52 -3.35 23.79
N GLU A 585 7.19 -3.86 22.64
CA GLU A 585 8.11 -4.61 21.79
C GLU A 585 9.13 -3.65 21.16
N LYS A 586 10.37 -4.13 20.92
CA LYS A 586 11.44 -3.33 20.29
C LYS A 586 12.14 -4.08 19.18
N ALA A 587 12.35 -3.40 18.07
CA ALA A 587 13.12 -3.92 16.96
C ALA A 587 14.24 -2.95 16.58
N LYS A 588 15.38 -3.52 16.19
CA LYS A 588 16.50 -2.83 15.55
C LYS A 588 16.62 -3.34 14.13
N THR A 589 16.46 -2.45 13.17
CA THR A 589 16.56 -2.77 11.75
C THR A 589 17.83 -2.20 11.16
N TYR A 590 18.55 -3.03 10.41
CA TYR A 590 19.75 -2.67 9.66
C TYR A 590 19.50 -2.97 8.19
N GLU A 591 19.81 -2.03 7.33
CA GLU A 591 19.71 -2.21 5.88
C GLU A 591 20.95 -1.71 5.18
N ILE A 592 21.28 -2.37 4.08
CA ILE A 592 22.22 -1.88 3.07
C ILE A 592 21.66 -2.22 1.69
N GLY A 593 21.69 -1.25 0.79
CA GLY A 593 21.13 -1.47 -0.53
C GLY A 593 21.72 -0.57 -1.60
N THR A 594 21.30 -0.85 -2.82
CA THR A 594 21.64 -0.07 -3.99
C THR A 594 20.41 0.09 -4.88
N ARG A 595 20.27 1.26 -5.45
CA ARG A 595 19.20 1.59 -6.39
C ARG A 595 19.80 2.23 -7.63
N TYR A 596 19.39 1.73 -8.77
CA TYR A 596 19.73 2.27 -10.07
C TYR A 596 18.44 2.52 -10.88
N ASP A 597 18.37 3.66 -11.55
CA ASP A 597 17.30 3.96 -12.51
C ASP A 597 17.79 5.03 -13.49
N ASN A 598 17.76 4.71 -14.77
CA ASN A 598 18.12 5.62 -15.85
C ASN A 598 16.97 5.91 -16.84
N GLY A 599 15.73 5.55 -16.44
CA GLY A 599 14.54 5.69 -17.26
C GLY A 599 14.31 4.56 -18.28
N VAL A 600 15.34 3.77 -18.61
CA VAL A 600 15.26 2.61 -19.51
C VAL A 600 15.21 1.32 -18.73
N TRP A 601 16.10 1.18 -17.76
CA TRP A 601 16.07 0.10 -16.82
C TRP A 601 16.36 0.62 -15.41
N GLY A 602 15.74 0.01 -14.45
CA GLY A 602 15.98 0.30 -13.07
C GLY A 602 15.84 -0.93 -12.21
N GLY A 603 16.36 -0.82 -10.99
CA GLY A 603 16.27 -1.89 -10.03
C GLY A 603 16.83 -1.51 -8.68
N GLU A 604 16.42 -2.27 -7.69
CA GLU A 604 16.85 -2.13 -6.30
C GLU A 604 17.26 -3.50 -5.76
N VAL A 605 18.32 -3.50 -4.99
CA VAL A 605 18.73 -4.66 -4.18
C VAL A 605 18.94 -4.17 -2.76
N THR A 606 18.23 -4.77 -1.80
CA THR A 606 18.32 -4.45 -0.37
C THR A 606 18.60 -5.71 0.44
N LEU A 607 19.63 -5.68 1.25
CA LEU A 607 19.88 -6.65 2.32
C LEU A 607 19.35 -6.06 3.62
N PHE A 608 18.62 -6.85 4.40
CA PHE A 608 18.08 -6.43 5.69
C PHE A 608 18.34 -7.43 6.80
N TYR A 609 18.43 -6.89 8.02
CA TYR A 609 18.48 -7.66 9.26
C TYR A 609 17.65 -6.94 10.33
N ILE A 610 16.69 -7.66 10.93
CA ILE A 610 15.87 -7.17 12.04
C ILE A 610 16.15 -8.04 13.26
N ASP A 611 16.57 -7.39 14.35
CA ASP A 611 16.67 -7.98 15.69
C ASP A 611 15.50 -7.49 16.52
N PHE A 612 14.53 -8.36 16.72
CA PHE A 612 13.27 -8.05 17.39
C PHE A 612 13.27 -8.67 18.78
N ALA A 613 13.46 -7.82 19.77
CA ALA A 613 13.49 -8.20 21.19
C ALA A 613 12.15 -7.91 21.89
N ASP A 614 11.93 -8.56 23.02
CA ASP A 614 10.74 -8.38 23.86
C ASP A 614 9.41 -8.56 23.09
N GLU A 615 9.42 -9.39 22.03
CA GLU A 615 8.22 -9.64 21.22
C GLU A 615 7.12 -10.25 22.08
N LEU A 616 5.91 -9.67 22.00
CA LEU A 616 4.75 -10.14 22.72
C LEU A 616 4.17 -11.39 22.07
N GLN A 617 4.17 -12.48 22.82
CA GLN A 617 3.64 -13.77 22.38
C GLN A 617 2.57 -14.26 23.36
N TYR A 618 1.49 -14.81 22.80
CA TYR A 618 0.49 -15.53 23.57
C TYR A 618 0.96 -16.97 23.80
N VAL A 619 1.14 -17.35 25.04
CA VAL A 619 1.68 -18.68 25.40
C VAL A 619 0.57 -19.69 25.60
N SER A 620 -0.39 -19.41 26.46
CA SER A 620 -1.55 -20.26 26.75
C SER A 620 -2.60 -19.48 27.55
N ASN A 621 -3.79 -20.08 27.72
CA ASN A 621 -4.83 -19.49 28.58
C ASN A 621 -4.40 -19.32 30.04
N ASP A 622 -3.46 -20.14 30.53
CA ASP A 622 -2.97 -20.09 31.91
C ASP A 622 -1.86 -19.06 32.12
N VAL A 623 -1.09 -18.77 31.08
CA VAL A 623 0.07 -17.84 31.12
C VAL A 623 -0.30 -16.48 30.53
N GLY A 624 -1.12 -16.44 29.49
CA GLY A 624 -1.48 -15.21 28.77
C GLY A 624 -0.36 -14.69 27.86
N TRP A 625 -0.29 -13.39 27.71
CA TRP A 625 0.74 -12.68 26.94
C TRP A 625 2.01 -12.49 27.77
N THR A 626 3.15 -12.60 27.12
CA THR A 626 4.48 -12.42 27.73
C THR A 626 5.45 -11.77 26.74
N ASN A 627 6.49 -11.09 27.25
CA ASN A 627 7.64 -10.59 26.45
C ASN A 627 8.75 -11.66 26.34
N LEU A 628 8.40 -12.91 26.15
CA LEU A 628 9.37 -14.01 26.00
C LEU A 628 9.85 -14.18 24.55
N GLY A 629 9.22 -13.47 23.61
CA GLY A 629 9.57 -13.53 22.22
C GLY A 629 10.84 -12.75 21.92
N ALA A 630 11.73 -13.39 21.16
CA ALA A 630 12.76 -12.73 20.40
C ALA A 630 12.78 -13.37 19.02
N THR A 631 12.83 -12.58 17.97
CA THR A 631 12.90 -13.09 16.60
C THR A 631 13.98 -12.39 15.81
N LYS A 632 14.54 -13.09 14.84
CA LYS A 632 15.49 -12.54 13.90
C LYS A 632 14.97 -12.72 12.49
N HIS A 633 14.97 -11.63 11.75
CA HIS A 633 14.57 -11.61 10.36
C HIS A 633 15.74 -11.12 9.52
N GLN A 634 16.07 -11.86 8.47
CA GLN A 634 17.15 -11.48 7.57
C GLN A 634 16.83 -11.91 6.15
N GLY A 635 17.27 -11.13 5.18
CA GLY A 635 16.97 -11.48 3.81
C GLY A 635 17.51 -10.52 2.76
N ILE A 636 17.07 -10.77 1.54
CA ILE A 636 17.36 -9.98 0.37
C ILE A 636 16.05 -9.69 -0.36
N GLU A 637 15.85 -8.44 -0.73
CA GLU A 637 14.78 -7.96 -1.59
C GLU A 637 15.40 -7.45 -2.88
N THR A 638 14.83 -7.82 -4.01
CA THR A 638 15.28 -7.35 -5.33
C THR A 638 14.10 -6.98 -6.19
N SER A 639 14.25 -5.90 -6.95
CA SER A 639 13.34 -5.54 -8.03
C SER A 639 14.14 -5.10 -9.25
N VAL A 640 13.60 -5.34 -10.43
CA VAL A 640 14.15 -4.87 -11.69
C VAL A 640 13.02 -4.59 -12.65
N HIS A 641 13.15 -3.53 -13.42
CA HIS A 641 12.32 -3.26 -14.59
C HIS A 641 13.21 -2.91 -15.78
N TYR A 642 12.75 -3.24 -16.98
CA TYR A 642 13.49 -3.02 -18.21
C TYR A 642 12.55 -2.72 -19.38
N ASP A 643 12.83 -1.61 -20.09
CA ASP A 643 12.20 -1.30 -21.36
C ASP A 643 12.97 -2.01 -22.49
N MET A 644 12.30 -2.97 -23.14
CA MET A 644 12.91 -3.83 -24.14
C MET A 644 13.17 -3.13 -25.50
N SER A 645 12.62 -1.94 -25.73
CA SER A 645 12.81 -1.15 -26.95
C SER A 645 14.29 -0.90 -27.27
N THR A 646 15.10 -0.75 -26.23
CA THR A 646 16.56 -0.51 -26.35
C THR A 646 17.36 -1.72 -26.82
N LEU A 647 16.83 -2.95 -26.68
CA LEU A 647 17.49 -4.16 -27.19
C LEU A 647 17.18 -4.34 -28.69
N ASN A 648 15.94 -4.08 -29.08
CA ASN A 648 15.51 -4.21 -30.47
C ASN A 648 14.29 -3.32 -30.71
N PRO A 649 14.29 -2.45 -31.73
CA PRO A 649 13.12 -1.64 -32.09
C PRO A 649 11.84 -2.44 -32.36
N ALA A 650 11.95 -3.73 -32.70
CA ALA A 650 10.76 -4.61 -32.84
C ALA A 650 10.10 -4.95 -31.51
N LEU A 651 10.73 -4.63 -30.38
CA LEU A 651 10.21 -4.82 -29.03
C LEU A 651 9.72 -3.50 -28.41
N ASP A 652 9.55 -2.46 -29.24
CA ASP A 652 9.01 -1.17 -28.79
C ASP A 652 7.65 -1.36 -28.12
N GLY A 653 7.47 -0.70 -26.97
CA GLY A 653 6.31 -0.85 -26.10
C GLY A 653 6.30 -2.11 -25.21
N LEU A 654 7.30 -2.98 -25.29
CA LEU A 654 7.44 -4.13 -24.38
C LEU A 654 8.31 -3.73 -23.18
N SER A 655 7.75 -3.85 -21.97
CA SER A 655 8.46 -3.74 -20.71
C SER A 655 8.33 -5.02 -19.89
N VAL A 656 9.36 -5.35 -19.12
CA VAL A 656 9.36 -6.49 -18.21
C VAL A 656 9.79 -6.05 -16.82
N ASN A 657 9.21 -6.68 -15.81
CA ASN A 657 9.58 -6.47 -14.42
C ASN A 657 9.70 -7.79 -13.67
N ALA A 658 10.58 -7.82 -12.68
CA ALA A 658 10.74 -8.94 -11.78
C ALA A 658 10.99 -8.44 -10.35
N GLY A 659 10.40 -9.12 -9.39
CA GLY A 659 10.62 -8.93 -7.97
C GLY A 659 10.92 -10.26 -7.29
N PHE A 660 11.98 -10.33 -6.51
CA PHE A 660 12.30 -11.53 -5.74
C PHE A 660 12.64 -11.15 -4.31
N THR A 661 12.10 -11.91 -3.37
CA THR A 661 12.38 -11.79 -1.95
C THR A 661 12.80 -13.13 -1.38
N TYR A 662 13.89 -13.15 -0.65
CA TYR A 662 14.25 -14.24 0.25
C TYR A 662 14.25 -13.71 1.68
N THR A 663 13.46 -14.32 2.55
CA THR A 663 13.36 -13.99 3.98
C THR A 663 13.60 -15.23 4.82
N LYS A 664 14.41 -15.12 5.85
CA LYS A 664 14.53 -16.10 6.92
C LYS A 664 14.14 -15.40 8.23
N ALA A 665 13.01 -15.79 8.80
CA ALA A 665 12.51 -15.29 10.07
C ALA A 665 12.43 -16.44 11.07
N THR A 666 13.20 -16.36 12.16
CA THR A 666 13.32 -17.44 13.16
C THR A 666 13.05 -16.94 14.55
N SER A 667 12.42 -17.80 15.35
CA SER A 667 12.28 -17.58 16.80
C SER A 667 13.63 -17.82 17.50
N GLU A 668 14.02 -16.86 18.35
CA GLU A 668 15.22 -16.95 19.20
C GLU A 668 14.86 -16.96 20.71
N GLY A 669 13.58 -16.80 21.02
CA GLY A 669 13.08 -16.77 22.40
C GLY A 669 13.22 -18.11 23.11
N ASP A 670 13.12 -18.09 24.43
CA ASP A 670 13.34 -19.27 25.29
C ASP A 670 12.12 -20.21 25.41
N ILE A 671 11.09 -20.02 24.57
CA ILE A 671 9.99 -20.99 24.49
C ILE A 671 10.52 -22.27 23.85
N ALA A 672 10.69 -23.29 24.66
CA ALA A 672 11.56 -24.47 24.47
C ALA A 672 11.41 -25.21 23.13
N ASN A 673 10.28 -25.15 22.45
CA ASN A 673 10.06 -25.87 21.17
C ASN A 673 10.07 -24.99 19.92
N PHE A 674 10.25 -23.67 20.06
CA PHE A 674 10.26 -22.73 18.92
C PHE A 674 11.63 -22.19 18.57
N LYS A 675 12.61 -22.27 19.47
CA LYS A 675 13.95 -21.71 19.25
C LYS A 675 14.62 -22.26 18.00
N GLY A 676 15.07 -21.36 17.12
CA GLY A 676 15.72 -21.68 15.85
C GLY A 676 14.77 -22.13 14.73
N ARG A 677 13.46 -22.20 14.98
CA ARG A 677 12.45 -22.56 13.98
C ARG A 677 11.94 -21.35 13.24
N ASP A 678 11.44 -21.59 12.04
CA ASP A 678 10.80 -20.55 11.23
C ASP A 678 9.51 -20.06 11.89
N LEU A 679 9.24 -18.77 11.76
CA LEU A 679 7.97 -18.20 12.16
C LEU A 679 6.84 -18.71 11.24
N PRO A 680 5.60 -18.75 11.73
CA PRO A 680 4.48 -19.21 10.91
C PRO A 680 4.00 -18.13 9.92
N LEU A 681 3.25 -18.58 8.92
CA LEU A 681 2.50 -17.77 7.98
C LEU A 681 3.36 -16.76 7.18
N TYR A 682 4.58 -17.14 6.85
CA TYR A 682 5.39 -16.44 5.85
C TYR A 682 6.10 -17.43 4.92
N SER A 683 6.34 -17.03 3.70
CA SER A 683 7.11 -17.78 2.71
C SER A 683 8.55 -17.30 2.69
N ARG A 684 9.51 -18.24 2.70
CA ARG A 684 10.93 -17.88 2.58
C ARG A 684 11.27 -17.25 1.24
N GLN A 685 10.57 -17.63 0.18
CA GLN A 685 10.82 -17.14 -1.17
C GLN A 685 9.50 -16.69 -1.79
N VAL A 686 9.53 -15.48 -2.33
CA VAL A 686 8.43 -14.91 -3.12
C VAL A 686 9.01 -14.37 -4.42
N LEU A 687 8.37 -14.68 -5.54
CA LEU A 687 8.76 -14.25 -6.87
C LEU A 687 7.57 -13.64 -7.59
N ASN A 688 7.75 -12.45 -8.13
CA ASN A 688 6.82 -11.76 -9.01
C ASN A 688 7.50 -11.56 -10.37
N LEU A 689 6.83 -11.88 -11.46
CA LEU A 689 7.27 -11.57 -12.82
C LEU A 689 6.12 -10.90 -13.55
N GLY A 690 6.43 -9.86 -14.33
CA GLY A 690 5.46 -9.17 -15.16
C GLY A 690 6.03 -8.86 -16.53
N ALA A 691 5.18 -8.92 -17.54
CA ALA A 691 5.46 -8.44 -18.88
C ALA A 691 4.28 -7.60 -19.36
N ARG A 692 4.56 -6.39 -19.83
CA ARG A 692 3.58 -5.45 -20.37
C ARG A 692 3.99 -5.09 -21.78
N TYR A 693 3.05 -5.24 -22.73
CA TYR A 693 3.25 -4.84 -24.11
C TYR A 693 2.17 -3.87 -24.54
N VAL A 694 2.58 -2.68 -24.91
CA VAL A 694 1.70 -1.62 -25.40
C VAL A 694 2.02 -1.34 -26.87
N VAL A 695 1.03 -1.51 -27.71
CA VAL A 695 1.16 -1.25 -29.15
C VAL A 695 -0.07 -0.50 -29.64
N ASN A 696 0.13 0.69 -30.17
CA ASN A 696 -0.94 1.61 -30.53
C ASN A 696 -1.87 1.85 -29.32
N ARG A 697 -3.15 1.42 -29.43
CA ARG A 697 -4.17 1.56 -28.38
C ARG A 697 -4.40 0.27 -27.59
N TRP A 698 -3.62 -0.78 -27.84
CA TRP A 698 -3.72 -2.07 -27.16
C TRP A 698 -2.69 -2.18 -26.04
N SER A 699 -3.10 -2.74 -24.92
CA SER A 699 -2.22 -3.15 -23.82
C SER A 699 -2.41 -4.63 -23.52
N TYR A 700 -1.31 -5.35 -23.33
CA TYR A 700 -1.28 -6.77 -22.98
C TYR A 700 -0.45 -6.94 -21.73
N ASN A 701 -0.98 -7.60 -20.71
CA ASN A 701 -0.28 -7.89 -19.47
C ASN A 701 -0.25 -9.41 -19.23
N LEU A 702 0.87 -9.89 -18.74
CA LEU A 702 1.07 -11.24 -18.26
C LEU A 702 1.87 -11.17 -16.95
N ASP A 703 1.26 -11.63 -15.87
CA ASP A 703 1.85 -11.57 -14.54
C ASP A 703 1.93 -12.97 -13.93
N MET A 704 2.97 -13.22 -13.15
CA MET A 704 3.16 -14.44 -12.38
C MET A 704 3.51 -14.09 -10.95
N PHE A 705 2.81 -14.71 -10.01
CA PHE A 705 3.12 -14.72 -8.59
C PHE A 705 3.47 -16.13 -8.16
N ALA A 706 4.57 -16.29 -7.40
CA ALA A 706 4.93 -17.57 -6.81
C ALA A 706 5.47 -17.39 -5.39
N GLN A 707 5.12 -18.32 -4.52
CA GLN A 707 5.66 -18.37 -3.16
C GLN A 707 6.03 -19.79 -2.74
N SER A 708 7.06 -19.91 -1.89
CA SER A 708 7.43 -21.19 -1.28
C SER A 708 6.44 -21.59 -0.19
N GLN A 709 6.57 -22.83 0.29
CA GLN A 709 5.77 -23.33 1.41
C GLN A 709 5.87 -22.43 2.66
N GLN A 710 4.83 -22.48 3.48
CA GLN A 710 4.72 -21.82 4.77
C GLN A 710 4.43 -22.86 5.86
N HIS A 711 4.55 -22.44 7.12
CA HIS A 711 4.10 -23.21 8.27
C HIS A 711 2.87 -22.55 8.90
N ALA A 712 1.87 -23.33 9.28
CA ALA A 712 0.77 -22.83 10.09
C ALA A 712 1.22 -22.61 11.55
N PRO A 713 0.55 -21.73 12.31
CA PRO A 713 0.84 -21.54 13.72
C PRO A 713 0.71 -22.86 14.49
N GLY A 714 1.64 -23.13 15.43
CA GLY A 714 1.53 -24.26 16.34
C GLY A 714 0.57 -23.99 17.51
N THR A 715 0.26 -24.99 18.30
CA THR A 715 -0.54 -24.87 19.52
C THR A 715 0.23 -25.36 20.75
N GLY A 716 0.05 -24.70 21.89
CA GLY A 716 0.66 -25.08 23.17
C GLY A 716 2.21 -25.16 23.11
N GLY A 717 2.86 -24.33 22.30
CA GLY A 717 4.30 -24.39 22.12
C GLY A 717 4.79 -25.55 21.25
N VAL A 718 3.90 -26.24 20.52
CA VAL A 718 4.25 -27.36 19.63
C VAL A 718 4.18 -26.90 18.18
N TYR A 719 5.28 -27.11 17.46
CA TYR A 719 5.36 -26.88 16.02
C TYR A 719 4.80 -28.11 15.29
N ILE A 720 3.74 -27.93 14.49
CA ILE A 720 3.04 -29.01 13.82
C ILE A 720 3.27 -28.87 12.30
N THR A 721 3.91 -29.87 11.70
CA THR A 721 4.17 -29.96 10.25
C THR A 721 3.12 -30.80 9.52
N ASP A 722 2.61 -31.85 10.18
CA ASP A 722 1.60 -32.72 9.56
C ASP A 722 0.22 -32.06 9.58
N PRO A 723 -0.58 -32.18 8.52
CA PRO A 723 -1.94 -31.69 8.48
C PRO A 723 -2.81 -32.28 9.59
N THR A 724 -3.47 -31.42 10.37
CA THR A 724 -4.41 -31.87 11.41
C THR A 724 -5.80 -32.12 10.83
N PRO A 725 -6.58 -33.09 11.39
CA PRO A 725 -7.92 -33.38 10.88
C PRO A 725 -8.87 -32.19 10.90
N ASP A 726 -8.68 -31.23 11.81
CA ASP A 726 -9.47 -30.01 11.93
C ASP A 726 -9.04 -28.90 10.96
N GLY A 727 -7.98 -29.14 10.18
CA GLY A 727 -7.50 -28.24 9.14
C GLY A 727 -6.68 -27.05 9.63
N GLN A 728 -6.47 -26.89 10.94
CA GLN A 728 -5.85 -25.66 11.49
C GLN A 728 -4.34 -25.61 11.35
N TYR A 729 -3.68 -26.75 11.51
CA TYR A 729 -2.23 -26.87 11.59
C TYR A 729 -1.69 -27.75 10.48
N GLY A 730 -0.40 -27.69 10.28
CA GLY A 730 0.35 -28.38 9.25
C GLY A 730 0.97 -27.44 8.23
N ASP A 731 1.85 -27.99 7.42
CA ASP A 731 2.49 -27.22 6.36
C ASP A 731 1.47 -26.74 5.31
N ILE A 732 1.73 -25.55 4.77
CA ILE A 732 0.96 -24.92 3.70
C ILE A 732 1.83 -24.99 2.46
N PRO A 733 1.41 -25.68 1.38
CA PRO A 733 2.19 -25.84 0.16
C PRO A 733 2.50 -24.49 -0.50
N GLY A 734 3.67 -24.40 -1.13
CA GLY A 734 3.97 -23.29 -2.04
C GLY A 734 3.17 -23.42 -3.32
N TYR A 735 2.95 -22.29 -4.01
CA TYR A 735 2.17 -22.26 -5.24
C TYR A 735 2.66 -21.18 -6.20
N ALA A 736 2.19 -21.27 -7.44
CA ALA A 736 2.36 -20.24 -8.45
C ALA A 736 1.06 -20.02 -9.22
N THR A 737 0.68 -18.77 -9.42
CA THR A 737 -0.47 -18.36 -10.23
C THR A 737 -0.02 -17.43 -11.35
N TRP A 738 -0.75 -17.48 -12.47
CA TRP A 738 -0.55 -16.62 -13.61
C TRP A 738 -1.83 -15.84 -13.89
N SER A 739 -1.68 -14.57 -14.27
CA SER A 739 -2.80 -13.71 -14.65
C SER A 739 -2.49 -13.03 -15.99
N THR A 740 -3.51 -12.76 -16.77
CA THR A 740 -3.35 -12.06 -18.04
C THR A 740 -4.48 -11.06 -18.26
N ARG A 741 -4.18 -9.98 -18.96
CA ARG A 741 -5.15 -8.95 -19.31
C ARG A 741 -4.86 -8.39 -20.71
N VAL A 742 -5.92 -8.08 -21.43
CA VAL A 742 -5.90 -7.32 -22.68
C VAL A 742 -6.74 -6.06 -22.49
N GLY A 743 -6.21 -4.91 -22.83
CA GLY A 743 -6.91 -3.63 -22.78
C GLY A 743 -6.89 -2.90 -24.12
N TYR A 744 -7.88 -2.04 -24.32
CA TYR A 744 -7.95 -1.15 -25.47
C TYR A 744 -8.38 0.24 -25.02
N ASP A 745 -7.62 1.25 -25.43
CA ASP A 745 -7.92 2.68 -25.20
C ASP A 745 -8.51 3.29 -26.47
N PHE A 746 -9.77 3.71 -26.38
CA PHE A 746 -10.46 4.35 -27.52
C PHE A 746 -10.04 5.79 -27.76
N GLY A 747 -9.32 6.41 -26.81
CA GLY A 747 -8.82 7.76 -26.91
C GLY A 747 -9.86 8.86 -26.69
N PRO A 748 -9.43 10.12 -26.81
CA PRO A 748 -10.27 11.28 -26.48
C PRO A 748 -11.50 11.44 -27.37
N GLU A 749 -11.48 10.96 -28.61
CA GLU A 749 -12.64 10.99 -29.50
C GLU A 749 -13.81 10.09 -29.03
N ALA A 750 -13.55 9.16 -28.11
CA ALA A 750 -14.57 8.32 -27.46
C ALA A 750 -14.67 8.60 -25.96
N SER A 751 -14.48 9.86 -25.53
CA SER A 751 -14.51 10.25 -24.12
C SER A 751 -13.53 9.45 -23.26
N ASN A 752 -12.32 9.20 -23.76
CA ASN A 752 -11.29 8.40 -23.10
C ASN A 752 -11.81 7.04 -22.60
N LEU A 753 -12.72 6.43 -23.37
CA LEU A 753 -13.22 5.09 -23.05
C LEU A 753 -12.06 4.08 -23.07
N LYS A 754 -11.85 3.39 -21.97
CA LYS A 754 -10.91 2.27 -21.84
C LYS A 754 -11.68 1.02 -21.50
N VAL A 755 -11.38 -0.08 -22.19
CA VAL A 755 -11.99 -1.40 -21.93
C VAL A 755 -10.89 -2.42 -21.75
N GLY A 756 -11.07 -3.33 -20.81
CA GLY A 756 -10.14 -4.43 -20.56
C GLY A 756 -10.88 -5.73 -20.24
N ALA A 757 -10.23 -6.84 -20.50
CA ALA A 757 -10.67 -8.15 -20.06
C ALA A 757 -9.47 -9.00 -19.67
N GLY A 758 -9.64 -9.86 -18.67
CA GLY A 758 -8.53 -10.69 -18.20
C GLY A 758 -8.98 -11.93 -17.45
N ILE A 759 -7.98 -12.71 -17.07
CA ILE A 759 -8.13 -13.96 -16.34
C ILE A 759 -7.10 -13.99 -15.22
N LYS A 760 -7.55 -14.11 -13.98
CA LYS A 760 -6.74 -14.42 -12.82
C LYS A 760 -6.63 -15.93 -12.66
N ASN A 761 -5.54 -16.42 -12.08
CA ASN A 761 -5.25 -17.84 -11.90
C ASN A 761 -5.50 -18.63 -13.20
N LEU A 762 -4.86 -18.21 -14.29
CA LEU A 762 -5.05 -18.70 -15.69
C LEU A 762 -5.07 -20.22 -15.81
N PHE A 763 -4.21 -20.91 -15.06
CA PHE A 763 -4.08 -22.36 -15.09
C PHE A 763 -4.93 -23.09 -14.05
N ASN A 764 -5.79 -22.36 -13.33
CA ASN A 764 -6.67 -22.89 -12.27
C ASN A 764 -5.91 -23.74 -11.24
N HIS A 765 -4.77 -23.23 -10.78
CA HIS A 765 -4.00 -23.89 -9.74
C HIS A 765 -4.74 -23.81 -8.41
N GLU A 766 -5.03 -24.95 -7.78
CA GLU A 766 -5.62 -25.00 -6.46
C GLU A 766 -4.54 -24.78 -5.39
N TYR A 767 -4.76 -23.81 -4.54
CA TYR A 767 -3.90 -23.47 -3.42
C TYR A 767 -4.73 -23.09 -2.20
N TYR A 768 -4.12 -23.11 -1.03
CA TYR A 768 -4.82 -22.81 0.22
C TYR A 768 -3.89 -22.22 1.28
N THR A 769 -4.50 -21.64 2.30
CA THR A 769 -3.85 -21.27 3.56
C THR A 769 -4.57 -21.94 4.74
N ARG A 770 -4.03 -21.78 5.97
CA ARG A 770 -4.61 -22.33 7.21
C ARG A 770 -4.76 -21.22 8.24
N SER A 771 -5.79 -21.32 9.04
CA SER A 771 -6.01 -20.45 10.19
C SER A 771 -6.31 -21.24 11.43
N SER A 772 -5.72 -20.83 12.54
CA SER A 772 -6.02 -21.36 13.90
C SER A 772 -6.86 -20.38 14.73
N ASP A 773 -7.35 -19.30 14.14
CA ASP A 773 -8.16 -18.28 14.79
C ASP A 773 -9.65 -18.69 14.90
N ASN A 774 -10.52 -17.76 15.26
CA ASN A 774 -11.93 -17.98 15.58
C ASN A 774 -12.69 -18.78 14.51
N ASN A 775 -12.50 -18.45 13.24
CA ASN A 775 -13.10 -19.17 12.11
C ASN A 775 -12.06 -20.09 11.45
N SER A 776 -11.49 -20.99 12.25
CA SER A 776 -10.30 -21.78 11.95
C SER A 776 -10.54 -22.91 10.94
N GLY A 777 -9.44 -23.30 10.26
CA GLY A 777 -9.43 -24.39 9.29
C GLY A 777 -8.65 -24.04 8.03
N ILE A 778 -8.92 -24.77 6.94
CA ILE A 778 -8.31 -24.56 5.62
C ILE A 778 -9.15 -23.55 4.84
N TYR A 779 -8.47 -22.59 4.21
CA TYR A 779 -9.06 -21.60 3.31
C TYR A 779 -8.48 -21.78 1.93
N VAL A 780 -9.31 -22.19 0.97
CA VAL A 780 -8.94 -22.32 -0.43
C VAL A 780 -8.73 -20.94 -1.04
N GLY A 781 -7.72 -20.80 -1.89
CA GLY A 781 -7.46 -19.60 -2.66
C GLY A 781 -8.42 -19.41 -3.84
N GLU A 782 -8.31 -18.29 -4.51
CA GLU A 782 -9.15 -17.91 -5.63
C GLU A 782 -8.96 -18.89 -6.82
N PRO A 783 -10.05 -19.51 -7.36
CA PRO A 783 -9.97 -20.33 -8.55
C PRO A 783 -9.74 -19.46 -9.80
N ARG A 784 -9.75 -20.05 -10.99
CA ARG A 784 -9.73 -19.28 -12.23
C ARG A 784 -10.90 -18.30 -12.25
N THR A 785 -10.58 -17.02 -12.42
CA THR A 785 -11.53 -15.92 -12.33
C THR A 785 -11.40 -15.04 -13.57
N PHE A 786 -12.54 -14.72 -14.18
CA PHE A 786 -12.65 -13.87 -15.37
C PHE A 786 -13.11 -12.49 -14.95
N PHE A 787 -12.54 -11.46 -15.55
CA PHE A 787 -12.99 -10.09 -15.31
C PHE A 787 -13.07 -9.27 -16.59
N VAL A 788 -13.96 -8.29 -16.58
CA VAL A 788 -14.11 -7.25 -17.61
C VAL A 788 -14.15 -5.90 -16.95
N GLN A 789 -13.42 -4.95 -17.52
CA GLN A 789 -13.28 -3.58 -17.01
C GLN A 789 -13.71 -2.58 -18.07
N ALA A 790 -14.34 -1.50 -17.65
CA ALA A 790 -14.60 -0.34 -18.49
C ALA A 790 -14.46 0.94 -17.66
N SER A 791 -13.87 1.98 -18.24
CA SER A 791 -13.86 3.32 -17.67
C SER A 791 -14.03 4.38 -18.73
N VAL A 792 -14.69 5.47 -18.38
CA VAL A 792 -14.94 6.64 -19.24
C VAL A 792 -14.47 7.88 -18.49
N GLY A 793 -13.61 8.69 -19.14
CA GLY A 793 -13.09 9.95 -18.60
C GLY A 793 -13.58 11.16 -19.41
N PHE A 794 -13.83 12.28 -18.77
CA PHE A 794 -14.32 13.53 -19.41
C PHE A 794 -13.78 14.78 -18.71
#